data_7e08d9b54402464245053e084cdbbb1a
#
_entry.id   7e08d9b54402464245053e084cdbbb1a
#
_cell.length_a   1.000
_cell.length_b   1.000
_cell.length_c   1.000
_cell.angle_alpha   90.00
_cell.angle_beta   90.00
_cell.angle_gamma   90.00
#
_symmetry.space_group_name_H-M   'P 1'
#
loop_
_entity.id
_entity.type
_entity.pdbx_description
1 polymer ?
#
loop_
_entity_poly.entity_id
_entity_poly.type
_entity_poly.pdbx_seq_one_letter_code
_entity_poly.pdbx_strand_id
1 'polypeptide(L)'
;MEGSLEMRVTKRNGKLEDIAFDKILNRIKKLGQEVGIQINYSSLAMKVIDQLYDKIETTKIDELAAEQCASLSTQHPDYGTLSSRIIISNHQKNTDPSFSSVMFKLYDFKNIHSENKPLVSKSFYDFVEKYSQELDSTIVHENDYLIDYFGFKTLERAYLFRINNIVIERPQHLWMRVAVGIHGNINDPTSIELVKESYYLMSQKYFTHATPTLFNAGTQRPQLSSCYLIAMEDDSIDGIFNTLKDCAHISKWAGGIGLHIHNIRAKGTHIQGTNGTSNGIVPMLRVFNNTARYVDQCVHPETIIYTTNGPIQIQNCSIGETQIFNLNGECETIENVLEHPYEGKIYNIETMHCLDNLKITSEHPIFVLQNQKKDITYDLIKNRLDKKIISFTWVEAKELTYDDMLVYRIPEYNNDISNLSEDDCYMYGILLGDGCMHNEYQNGYISLHTTNKIHILNFAIKYFENKCIQYKIDINENTTKIRWNKNINMPFRYNDIYDINKNKYVHNKWLNLPISKSKFILKGLLDTDGCNDKEFVFDNTSRNLIESVRFICLKMGVLTSGYTRDRVGESHETNNGIITNKKISYCLRIPKTKDICDLMNIDYDDKQFFKFFKYNNYLLTRIKNITEEEYSGTLYDLQMKKEHNYMLHNGIVHNGGGKRNGSFAIYLEPWHPDIEDFLEMRKNHGDEELKARDLFYALWISDLFMERVKNNDKWSYFCPNECPMLSDLYGDDFVKQYEYYEKIGKARKVVNARDLWFKILDAQMETGTPYILYKDSVNKKSNQKNLGTIKSSNLCVAPETLVLTDKGHIEIQSLVNQNVNVWNGEEWSTVTINKTGENQDLIDVYTDDGSKLTCTPYHKFYIQSTYSLNSIEKVDAQDLKPNDR
;
A
#
# COMPACT_ATOMS: atom_id res chain seq x y z
N MET A 1 14.89 26.17 41.51
CA MET A 1 16.00 25.47 40.81
C MET A 1 15.37 24.55 39.77
N GLU A 2 15.25 25.05 38.56
CA GLU A 2 14.87 24.22 37.43
C GLU A 2 16.06 23.32 37.11
N GLY A 3 15.91 22.00 37.42
CA GLY A 3 16.88 21.02 36.97
C GLY A 3 16.80 20.93 35.45
N SER A 4 17.87 21.35 34.78
CA SER A 4 18.06 21.09 33.36
C SER A 4 17.91 19.57 33.15
N LEU A 5 16.84 19.15 32.52
CA LEU A 5 16.68 17.77 32.01
C LEU A 5 17.77 17.59 30.94
N GLU A 6 18.90 17.02 31.34
CA GLU A 6 19.94 16.65 30.38
C GLU A 6 19.36 15.59 29.42
N MET A 7 19.28 15.96 28.14
CA MET A 7 18.82 15.04 27.09
C MET A 7 19.75 13.83 27.03
N ARG A 8 19.17 12.63 26.88
CA ARG A 8 19.90 11.36 26.73
C ARG A 8 19.66 10.73 25.37
N VAL A 9 20.56 9.91 24.93
CA VAL A 9 20.46 9.10 23.71
C VAL A 9 20.43 7.64 24.05
N THR A 10 19.67 6.87 23.26
CA THR A 10 19.66 5.41 23.31
C THR A 10 20.70 4.86 22.32
N LYS A 11 21.68 4.18 22.84
CA LYS A 11 22.73 3.53 22.03
C LYS A 11 22.19 2.26 21.36
N ARG A 12 22.86 1.78 20.29
CA ARG A 12 22.52 0.53 19.57
C ARG A 12 22.46 -0.71 20.49
N ASN A 13 23.12 -0.71 21.63
CA ASN A 13 23.05 -1.78 22.64
C ASN A 13 21.97 -1.56 23.71
N GLY A 14 21.05 -0.61 23.51
CA GLY A 14 19.97 -0.26 24.42
C GLY A 14 20.38 0.60 25.64
N LYS A 15 21.66 0.91 25.83
CA LYS A 15 22.10 1.75 26.96
C LYS A 15 21.77 3.21 26.72
N LEU A 16 21.34 3.90 27.81
CA LEU A 16 21.16 5.35 27.80
C LEU A 16 22.48 6.02 28.15
N GLU A 17 22.88 7.04 27.38
CA GLU A 17 24.00 7.94 27.63
C GLU A 17 23.55 9.37 27.52
N ASP A 18 24.21 10.29 28.23
CA ASP A 18 23.98 11.71 28.06
C ASP A 18 24.40 12.15 26.65
N ILE A 19 23.63 13.06 26.06
CA ILE A 19 23.91 13.55 24.71
C ILE A 19 25.21 14.36 24.69
N ALA A 20 26.04 14.06 23.71
CA ALA A 20 27.26 14.80 23.44
C ALA A 20 27.24 15.32 21.99
N PHE A 21 26.97 16.58 21.79
CA PHE A 21 26.88 17.21 20.45
C PHE A 21 28.17 17.09 19.65
N ASP A 22 29.33 17.11 20.31
CA ASP A 22 30.63 16.91 19.66
C ASP A 22 30.73 15.52 19.00
N LYS A 23 30.10 14.48 19.58
CA LYS A 23 30.09 13.15 18.98
C LYS A 23 29.33 13.14 17.64
N ILE A 24 28.27 13.94 17.50
CA ILE A 24 27.49 14.09 16.26
C ILE A 24 28.36 14.80 15.21
N LEU A 25 28.94 15.96 15.55
CA LEU A 25 29.82 16.71 14.65
C LEU A 25 31.00 15.85 14.20
N ASN A 26 31.68 15.17 15.14
CA ASN A 26 32.86 14.35 14.85
C ASN A 26 32.48 13.13 13.96
N ARG A 27 31.30 12.55 14.15
CA ARG A 27 30.77 11.46 13.31
C ARG A 27 30.59 11.89 11.87
N ILE A 28 29.93 13.03 11.64
CA ILE A 28 29.68 13.61 10.32
C ILE A 28 31.01 14.03 9.67
N LYS A 29 31.85 14.73 10.42
CA LYS A 29 33.16 15.21 9.95
C LYS A 29 34.09 14.06 9.54
N LYS A 30 34.14 12.98 10.33
CA LYS A 30 34.96 11.81 10.04
C LYS A 30 34.59 11.21 8.67
N LEU A 31 33.28 10.96 8.44
CA LEU A 31 32.79 10.36 7.19
C LEU A 31 33.03 11.23 5.96
N GLY A 32 32.96 12.56 6.12
CA GLY A 32 33.27 13.47 5.02
C GLY A 32 34.77 13.57 4.73
N GLN A 33 35.59 13.62 5.77
CA GLN A 33 37.06 13.72 5.63
C GLN A 33 37.67 12.46 4.99
N GLU A 34 37.09 11.28 5.21
CA GLU A 34 37.54 10.02 4.57
C GLU A 34 37.52 10.09 3.04
N VAL A 35 36.74 10.98 2.44
CA VAL A 35 36.63 11.17 0.98
C VAL A 35 36.94 12.62 0.54
N GLY A 36 37.56 13.40 1.41
CA GLY A 36 38.05 14.75 1.06
C GLY A 36 36.96 15.82 0.92
N ILE A 37 35.75 15.57 1.41
CA ILE A 37 34.63 16.53 1.37
C ILE A 37 34.96 17.76 2.22
N GLN A 38 34.78 18.95 1.64
CA GLN A 38 35.04 20.25 2.29
C GLN A 38 33.74 21.07 2.35
N ILE A 39 32.97 20.88 3.40
CA ILE A 39 31.72 21.61 3.67
C ILE A 39 31.72 22.20 5.09
N ASN A 40 30.73 23.02 5.39
CA ASN A 40 30.54 23.51 6.73
C ASN A 40 29.85 22.45 7.63
N TYR A 41 30.66 21.55 8.19
CA TYR A 41 30.19 20.47 9.06
C TYR A 41 29.47 20.97 10.30
N SER A 42 29.88 22.12 10.87
CA SER A 42 29.26 22.67 12.06
C SER A 42 27.83 23.15 11.78
N SER A 43 27.59 23.81 10.65
CA SER A 43 26.26 24.24 10.25
C SER A 43 25.32 23.07 10.07
N LEU A 44 25.81 21.98 9.44
CA LEU A 44 25.04 20.75 9.26
C LEU A 44 24.71 20.09 10.61
N ALA A 45 25.73 19.97 11.49
CA ALA A 45 25.53 19.37 12.82
C ALA A 45 24.48 20.14 13.64
N MET A 46 24.48 21.47 13.57
CA MET A 46 23.48 22.29 14.24
C MET A 46 22.06 21.99 13.77
N LYS A 47 21.83 21.84 12.44
CA LYS A 47 20.52 21.49 11.90
C LYS A 47 20.03 20.11 12.36
N VAL A 48 20.94 19.17 12.61
CA VAL A 48 20.62 17.85 13.17
C VAL A 48 20.29 17.99 14.66
N ILE A 49 21.09 18.76 15.40
CA ILE A 49 20.90 18.97 16.84
C ILE A 49 19.55 19.61 17.14
N ASP A 50 19.10 20.56 16.33
CA ASP A 50 17.79 21.22 16.49
C ASP A 50 16.59 20.27 16.40
N GLN A 51 16.77 19.07 15.86
CA GLN A 51 15.70 18.05 15.69
C GLN A 51 15.77 16.95 16.75
N LEU A 52 16.68 17.04 17.72
CA LEU A 52 16.85 16.00 18.72
C LEU A 52 15.79 16.09 19.83
N TYR A 53 15.43 14.93 20.36
CA TYR A 53 14.52 14.77 21.51
C TYR A 53 15.10 13.78 22.53
N ASP A 54 14.61 13.80 23.76
CA ASP A 54 15.13 12.91 24.82
C ASP A 54 14.94 11.44 24.46
N LYS A 55 15.99 10.65 24.69
CA LYS A 55 16.10 9.19 24.40
C LYS A 55 16.07 8.82 22.93
N ILE A 56 16.33 9.78 22.02
CA ILE A 56 16.46 9.45 20.60
C ILE A 56 17.52 8.37 20.38
N GLU A 57 17.25 7.44 19.49
CA GLU A 57 18.19 6.40 19.12
C GLU A 57 19.34 6.97 18.28
N THR A 58 20.57 6.50 18.53
CA THR A 58 21.73 6.92 17.72
C THR A 58 21.64 6.50 16.24
N THR A 59 20.86 5.47 15.92
CA THR A 59 20.47 5.09 14.55
C THR A 59 19.67 6.20 13.89
N LYS A 60 18.69 6.76 14.60
CA LYS A 60 17.83 7.83 14.11
C LYS A 60 18.59 9.14 13.93
N ILE A 61 19.58 9.42 14.78
CA ILE A 61 20.45 10.58 14.61
C ILE A 61 21.25 10.49 13.29
N ASP A 62 21.81 9.31 12.96
CA ASP A 62 22.50 9.11 11.69
C ASP A 62 21.51 9.27 10.51
N GLU A 63 20.24 8.80 10.61
CA GLU A 63 19.21 9.02 9.60
C GLU A 63 18.90 10.50 9.39
N LEU A 64 18.63 11.24 10.46
CA LEU A 64 18.38 12.70 10.40
C LEU A 64 19.57 13.44 9.77
N ALA A 65 20.80 13.04 10.12
CA ALA A 65 22.00 13.63 9.54
C ALA A 65 22.08 13.37 8.01
N ALA A 66 21.76 12.16 7.57
CA ALA A 66 21.71 11.82 6.15
C ALA A 66 20.61 12.58 5.41
N GLU A 67 19.40 12.69 5.98
CA GLU A 67 18.27 13.45 5.42
C GLU A 67 18.62 14.93 5.27
N GLN A 68 19.21 15.54 6.31
CA GLN A 68 19.64 16.94 6.25
C GLN A 68 20.72 17.15 5.18
N CYS A 69 21.66 16.22 5.01
CA CYS A 69 22.62 16.26 3.91
C CYS A 69 21.93 16.16 2.55
N ALA A 70 21.02 15.18 2.39
CA ALA A 70 20.31 14.98 1.13
C ALA A 70 19.51 16.23 0.71
N SER A 71 18.85 16.91 1.65
CA SER A 71 18.12 18.16 1.36
C SER A 71 19.02 19.31 0.88
N LEU A 72 20.31 19.26 1.21
CA LEU A 72 21.29 20.27 0.81
C LEU A 72 22.05 19.90 -0.48
N SER A 73 21.78 18.74 -1.07
CA SER A 73 22.46 18.26 -2.28
C SER A 73 22.30 19.19 -3.49
N THR A 74 21.20 19.94 -3.55
CA THR A 74 20.98 20.97 -4.57
C THR A 74 21.89 22.20 -4.43
N GLN A 75 22.52 22.43 -3.26
CA GLN A 75 23.45 23.52 -3.03
C GLN A 75 24.87 23.12 -3.39
N HIS A 76 25.27 21.87 -3.13
CA HIS A 76 26.58 21.35 -3.49
C HIS A 76 26.54 19.82 -3.53
N PRO A 77 27.14 19.18 -4.57
CA PRO A 77 27.15 17.71 -4.73
C PRO A 77 27.74 16.93 -3.55
N ASP A 78 28.71 17.52 -2.84
CA ASP A 78 29.34 16.91 -1.67
C ASP A 78 28.37 16.57 -0.55
N TYR A 79 27.26 17.32 -0.42
CA TYR A 79 26.22 16.99 0.55
C TYR A 79 25.53 15.67 0.18
N GLY A 80 25.26 15.42 -1.11
CA GLY A 80 24.72 14.16 -1.60
C GLY A 80 25.66 12.98 -1.31
N THR A 81 26.95 13.14 -1.60
CA THR A 81 27.98 12.13 -1.30
C THR A 81 28.09 11.86 0.19
N LEU A 82 28.07 12.89 1.03
CA LEU A 82 28.11 12.75 2.49
C LEU A 82 26.83 12.06 3.02
N SER A 83 25.68 12.40 2.46
CA SER A 83 24.40 11.79 2.82
C SER A 83 24.43 10.28 2.62
N SER A 84 24.86 9.82 1.45
CA SER A 84 24.99 8.37 1.16
C SER A 84 25.96 7.69 2.12
N ARG A 85 27.12 8.32 2.41
CA ARG A 85 28.09 7.75 3.35
C ARG A 85 27.55 7.62 4.78
N ILE A 86 26.80 8.59 5.25
CA ILE A 86 26.21 8.54 6.60
C ILE A 86 25.18 7.39 6.68
N ILE A 87 24.24 7.33 5.73
CA ILE A 87 23.17 6.33 5.77
C ILE A 87 23.70 4.90 5.60
N ILE A 88 24.62 4.69 4.66
CA ILE A 88 25.25 3.39 4.43
C ILE A 88 26.08 2.96 5.64
N SER A 89 26.89 3.85 6.20
CA SER A 89 27.65 3.55 7.41
C SER A 89 26.74 3.24 8.62
N ASN A 90 25.58 3.88 8.70
CA ASN A 90 24.54 3.55 9.68
C ASN A 90 24.03 2.12 9.49
N HIS A 91 23.66 1.80 8.26
CA HIS A 91 23.15 0.47 7.88
C HIS A 91 24.16 -0.65 8.16
N GLN A 92 25.42 -0.45 7.75
CA GLN A 92 26.50 -1.42 7.99
C GLN A 92 26.76 -1.67 9.48
N LYS A 93 26.56 -0.67 10.34
CA LYS A 93 26.67 -0.83 11.80
C LYS A 93 25.50 -1.61 12.43
N ASN A 94 24.37 -1.68 11.74
CA ASN A 94 23.17 -2.35 12.23
C ASN A 94 23.00 -3.76 11.63
N THR A 95 23.86 -4.16 10.68
CA THR A 95 23.76 -5.42 9.93
C THR A 95 25.01 -6.26 10.04
N ASP A 96 24.84 -7.59 9.94
CA ASP A 96 25.92 -8.57 9.96
C ASP A 96 26.77 -8.44 8.67
N PRO A 97 28.12 -8.38 8.74
CA PRO A 97 28.96 -8.33 7.55
C PRO A 97 29.10 -9.67 6.81
N SER A 98 28.84 -10.81 7.44
CA SER A 98 28.97 -12.12 6.80
C SER A 98 27.74 -12.44 5.96
N PHE A 99 27.92 -12.61 4.66
CA PHE A 99 26.88 -13.02 3.74
C PHE A 99 26.32 -14.39 4.09
N SER A 100 27.18 -15.37 4.30
CA SER A 100 26.77 -16.74 4.64
C SER A 100 25.92 -16.77 5.91
N SER A 101 26.35 -16.07 6.97
CA SER A 101 25.60 -15.94 8.22
C SER A 101 24.18 -15.37 7.98
N VAL A 102 24.07 -14.33 7.16
CA VAL A 102 22.76 -13.73 6.83
C VAL A 102 21.89 -14.70 6.04
N MET A 103 22.44 -15.41 5.05
CA MET A 103 21.69 -16.39 4.25
C MET A 103 21.23 -17.58 5.08
N PHE A 104 22.03 -18.02 6.06
CA PHE A 104 21.64 -19.07 7.00
C PHE A 104 20.47 -18.63 7.90
N LYS A 105 20.49 -17.39 8.39
CA LYS A 105 19.35 -16.81 9.12
C LYS A 105 18.08 -16.76 8.27
N LEU A 106 18.19 -16.46 6.98
CA LEU A 106 17.06 -16.46 6.05
C LEU A 106 16.53 -17.87 5.77
N TYR A 107 17.41 -18.87 5.71
CA TYR A 107 17.02 -20.26 5.55
C TYR A 107 16.38 -20.84 6.82
N ASP A 108 16.92 -20.53 7.99
CA ASP A 108 16.42 -21.00 9.29
C ASP A 108 15.25 -20.16 9.81
N PHE A 109 14.73 -19.26 8.99
CA PHE A 109 13.60 -18.40 9.37
C PHE A 109 12.40 -19.24 9.78
N LYS A 110 11.90 -18.94 10.98
CA LYS A 110 10.69 -19.54 11.53
C LYS A 110 9.61 -18.50 11.59
N ASN A 111 8.42 -18.90 11.17
CA ASN A 111 7.24 -18.06 11.38
C ASN A 111 6.87 -18.01 12.87
N ILE A 112 5.87 -17.23 13.22
CA ILE A 112 5.39 -17.07 14.61
C ILE A 112 4.91 -18.37 15.25
N HIS A 113 4.55 -19.38 14.43
CA HIS A 113 4.18 -20.72 14.94
C HIS A 113 5.40 -21.62 15.14
N SER A 114 6.63 -21.07 15.09
CA SER A 114 7.89 -21.82 15.13
C SER A 114 8.03 -22.85 14.00
N GLU A 115 7.23 -22.75 12.93
CA GLU A 115 7.38 -23.57 11.74
C GLU A 115 8.52 -23.03 10.87
N ASN A 116 9.35 -23.93 10.36
CA ASN A 116 10.42 -23.56 9.46
C ASN A 116 9.83 -23.08 8.11
N LYS A 117 10.03 -21.81 7.75
CA LYS A 117 9.55 -21.17 6.50
C LYS A 117 10.71 -20.45 5.80
N PRO A 118 11.65 -21.20 5.21
CA PRO A 118 12.83 -20.62 4.60
C PRO A 118 12.47 -19.53 3.57
N LEU A 119 13.15 -18.39 3.65
CA LEU A 119 13.00 -17.31 2.68
C LEU A 119 13.85 -17.52 1.42
N VAL A 120 14.89 -18.36 1.53
CA VAL A 120 15.73 -18.79 0.41
C VAL A 120 15.55 -20.28 0.13
N SER A 121 15.86 -20.73 -1.09
CA SER A 121 15.65 -22.13 -1.50
C SER A 121 16.71 -23.06 -0.91
N LYS A 122 16.40 -24.35 -0.84
CA LYS A 122 17.34 -25.39 -0.34
C LYS A 122 18.58 -25.46 -1.25
N SER A 123 18.42 -25.44 -2.55
CA SER A 123 19.55 -25.48 -3.50
C SER A 123 20.46 -24.28 -3.36
N PHE A 124 19.89 -23.10 -3.10
CA PHE A 124 20.64 -21.88 -2.81
C PHE A 124 21.43 -22.01 -1.50
N TYR A 125 20.77 -22.49 -0.44
CA TYR A 125 21.40 -22.71 0.86
C TYR A 125 22.60 -23.67 0.74
N ASP A 126 22.42 -24.83 0.11
CA ASP A 126 23.47 -25.83 -0.05
C ASP A 126 24.71 -25.30 -0.82
N PHE A 127 24.47 -24.45 -1.79
CA PHE A 127 25.54 -23.77 -2.51
C PHE A 127 26.29 -22.79 -1.61
N VAL A 128 25.57 -21.96 -0.86
CA VAL A 128 26.17 -21.00 0.07
C VAL A 128 26.93 -21.71 1.19
N GLU A 129 26.39 -22.80 1.73
CA GLU A 129 27.06 -23.60 2.74
C GLU A 129 28.41 -24.16 2.24
N LYS A 130 28.41 -24.75 1.05
CA LYS A 130 29.60 -25.31 0.41
C LYS A 130 30.71 -24.28 0.17
N TYR A 131 30.34 -23.08 -0.28
CA TYR A 131 31.29 -22.04 -0.70
C TYR A 131 31.32 -20.84 0.27
N SER A 132 30.88 -21.00 1.51
CA SER A 132 30.68 -19.91 2.48
C SER A 132 31.90 -19.01 2.67
N GLN A 133 33.09 -19.59 2.90
CA GLN A 133 34.32 -18.81 3.09
C GLN A 133 34.72 -18.03 1.86
N GLU A 134 34.55 -18.63 0.68
CA GLU A 134 34.89 -18.04 -0.60
C GLU A 134 33.94 -16.89 -0.95
N LEU A 135 32.65 -17.07 -0.75
CA LEU A 135 31.63 -16.03 -0.96
C LEU A 135 31.83 -14.86 0.00
N ASP A 136 32.02 -15.13 1.28
CA ASP A 136 32.26 -14.09 2.29
C ASP A 136 33.54 -13.27 2.00
N SER A 137 34.62 -13.93 1.55
CA SER A 137 35.86 -13.24 1.19
C SER A 137 35.80 -12.45 -0.12
N THR A 138 34.89 -12.79 -1.01
CA THR A 138 34.68 -12.09 -2.27
C THR A 138 33.96 -10.75 -2.11
N ILE A 139 33.17 -10.60 -1.03
CA ILE A 139 32.36 -9.41 -0.81
C ILE A 139 33.21 -8.21 -0.39
N VAL A 140 33.01 -7.09 -1.10
CA VAL A 140 33.66 -5.81 -0.83
C VAL A 140 32.62 -4.81 -0.35
N HIS A 141 32.44 -4.66 0.97
CA HIS A 141 31.44 -3.78 1.56
C HIS A 141 31.65 -2.29 1.27
N GLU A 142 32.85 -1.88 0.93
CA GLU A 142 33.18 -0.51 0.51
C GLU A 142 32.41 -0.10 -0.75
N ASN A 143 32.04 -1.05 -1.60
CA ASN A 143 31.26 -0.80 -2.80
C ASN A 143 29.80 -0.36 -2.50
N ASP A 144 29.29 -0.55 -1.29
CA ASP A 144 28.02 0.05 -0.86
C ASP A 144 28.04 1.57 -1.02
N TYR A 145 29.21 2.21 -0.80
CA TYR A 145 29.37 3.68 -0.93
C TYR A 145 29.34 4.20 -2.37
N LEU A 146 29.30 3.32 -3.38
CA LEU A 146 29.02 3.69 -4.77
C LEU A 146 27.53 4.01 -4.99
N ILE A 147 26.65 3.67 -4.04
CA ILE A 147 25.22 3.89 -4.11
C ILE A 147 24.90 5.24 -3.47
N ASP A 148 24.14 6.07 -4.17
CA ASP A 148 23.70 7.36 -3.62
C ASP A 148 22.63 7.20 -2.54
N TYR A 149 22.25 8.32 -1.89
CA TYR A 149 21.27 8.29 -0.81
C TYR A 149 19.91 7.74 -1.24
N PHE A 150 19.39 8.21 -2.38
CA PHE A 150 18.06 7.81 -2.86
C PHE A 150 18.05 6.36 -3.33
N GLY A 151 19.10 5.94 -4.03
CA GLY A 151 19.32 4.55 -4.43
C GLY A 151 19.37 3.62 -3.20
N PHE A 152 20.13 3.99 -2.17
CA PHE A 152 20.20 3.22 -0.94
C PHE A 152 18.82 3.14 -0.23
N LYS A 153 18.12 4.27 -0.08
CA LYS A 153 16.77 4.28 0.54
C LYS A 153 15.77 3.46 -0.26
N THR A 154 15.91 3.42 -1.58
CA THR A 154 15.09 2.56 -2.44
C THR A 154 15.38 1.08 -2.19
N LEU A 155 16.68 0.69 -2.13
CA LEU A 155 17.07 -0.68 -1.82
C LEU A 155 16.61 -1.09 -0.41
N GLU A 156 16.86 -0.24 0.59
CA GLU A 156 16.46 -0.48 1.98
C GLU A 156 14.95 -0.68 2.10
N ARG A 157 14.15 0.17 1.46
CA ARG A 157 12.69 0.12 1.56
C ARG A 157 12.09 -1.12 0.90
N ALA A 158 12.57 -1.51 -0.28
CA ALA A 158 11.86 -2.45 -1.14
C ALA A 158 12.61 -3.73 -1.48
N TYR A 159 13.95 -3.75 -1.47
CA TYR A 159 14.74 -4.84 -2.05
C TYR A 159 15.50 -5.71 -1.06
N LEU A 160 16.04 -5.11 0.01
CA LEU A 160 16.81 -5.83 1.01
C LEU A 160 15.91 -6.70 1.87
N PHE A 161 16.31 -7.94 2.09
CA PHE A 161 15.54 -8.88 2.91
C PHE A 161 15.48 -8.49 4.36
N ARG A 162 14.33 -8.79 4.96
CA ARG A 162 13.99 -8.49 6.34
C ARG A 162 13.60 -9.74 7.10
N ILE A 163 13.90 -9.76 8.40
CA ILE A 163 13.32 -10.68 9.35
C ILE A 163 12.61 -9.84 10.42
N ASN A 164 11.33 -10.09 10.66
CA ASN A 164 10.50 -9.33 11.61
C ASN A 164 10.60 -7.80 11.39
N ASN A 165 10.42 -7.36 10.15
CA ASN A 165 10.52 -5.97 9.68
C ASN A 165 11.90 -5.30 9.86
N ILE A 166 12.92 -6.02 10.35
CA ILE A 166 14.28 -5.52 10.46
C ILE A 166 15.06 -5.92 9.23
N VAL A 167 15.63 -4.94 8.51
CA VAL A 167 16.51 -5.19 7.37
C VAL A 167 17.79 -5.87 7.87
N ILE A 168 18.10 -7.05 7.34
CA ILE A 168 19.28 -7.82 7.70
C ILE A 168 20.30 -7.95 6.57
N GLU A 169 19.84 -7.76 5.33
CA GLU A 169 20.67 -7.83 4.12
C GLU A 169 21.37 -6.49 3.88
N ARG A 170 22.64 -6.52 3.41
CA ARG A 170 23.36 -5.34 2.89
C ARG A 170 23.21 -5.28 1.36
N PRO A 171 23.44 -4.14 0.70
CA PRO A 171 23.42 -4.09 -0.76
C PRO A 171 24.38 -5.12 -1.41
N GLN A 172 25.58 -5.32 -0.85
CA GLN A 172 26.51 -6.33 -1.37
C GLN A 172 25.99 -7.76 -1.18
N HIS A 173 25.22 -8.01 -0.13
CA HIS A 173 24.55 -9.31 0.06
C HIS A 173 23.45 -9.51 -0.99
N LEU A 174 22.68 -8.47 -1.33
CA LEU A 174 21.70 -8.53 -2.41
C LEU A 174 22.36 -8.93 -3.74
N TRP A 175 23.47 -8.25 -4.13
CA TRP A 175 24.17 -8.58 -5.36
C TRP A 175 24.72 -10.00 -5.36
N MET A 176 25.31 -10.44 -4.26
CA MET A 176 25.80 -11.82 -4.12
C MET A 176 24.66 -12.84 -4.14
N ARG A 177 23.54 -12.57 -3.46
CA ARG A 177 22.35 -13.44 -3.50
C ARG A 177 21.79 -13.58 -4.90
N VAL A 178 21.73 -12.49 -5.66
CA VAL A 178 21.27 -12.52 -7.05
C VAL A 178 22.23 -13.33 -7.92
N ALA A 179 23.53 -13.12 -7.80
CA ALA A 179 24.55 -13.88 -8.53
C ALA A 179 24.48 -15.39 -8.24
N VAL A 180 24.37 -15.76 -6.98
CA VAL A 180 24.18 -17.17 -6.57
C VAL A 180 22.85 -17.73 -7.05
N GLY A 181 21.79 -16.95 -6.96
CA GLY A 181 20.45 -17.37 -7.39
C GLY A 181 20.32 -17.63 -8.89
N ILE A 182 21.19 -17.01 -9.71
CA ILE A 182 21.21 -17.17 -11.17
C ILE A 182 22.19 -18.28 -11.57
N HIS A 183 23.40 -18.27 -11.04
CA HIS A 183 24.50 -19.12 -11.48
C HIS A 183 24.84 -20.26 -10.55
N GLY A 184 24.41 -20.21 -9.28
CA GLY A 184 24.77 -21.19 -8.24
C GLY A 184 24.25 -22.60 -8.57
N ASN A 185 25.16 -23.48 -8.98
CA ASN A 185 24.87 -24.89 -9.22
C ASN A 185 25.90 -25.75 -8.47
N ILE A 186 25.48 -26.45 -7.43
CA ILE A 186 26.35 -27.24 -6.58
C ILE A 186 27.05 -28.38 -7.31
N ASN A 187 26.49 -28.83 -8.44
CA ASN A 187 27.00 -29.91 -9.26
C ASN A 187 27.97 -29.45 -10.33
N ASP A 188 28.11 -28.14 -10.54
CA ASP A 188 29.00 -27.53 -11.50
C ASP A 188 30.10 -26.73 -10.79
N PRO A 189 31.35 -27.24 -10.73
CA PRO A 189 32.45 -26.53 -10.07
C PRO A 189 32.80 -25.16 -10.70
N THR A 190 32.43 -24.93 -11.97
CA THR A 190 32.72 -23.67 -12.66
C THR A 190 31.71 -22.59 -12.29
N SER A 191 30.57 -22.95 -11.72
CA SER A 191 29.50 -22.02 -11.37
C SER A 191 29.93 -20.94 -10.35
N ILE A 192 30.88 -21.23 -9.47
CA ILE A 192 31.40 -20.25 -8.49
C ILE A 192 32.09 -19.09 -9.15
N GLU A 193 32.81 -19.31 -10.26
CA GLU A 193 33.50 -18.24 -11.00
C GLU A 193 32.47 -17.34 -11.71
N LEU A 194 31.39 -17.90 -12.26
CA LEU A 194 30.28 -17.13 -12.84
C LEU A 194 29.56 -16.30 -11.77
N VAL A 195 29.41 -16.85 -10.57
CA VAL A 195 28.84 -16.11 -9.42
C VAL A 195 29.71 -14.91 -9.07
N LYS A 196 31.03 -15.09 -8.95
CA LYS A 196 31.96 -14.01 -8.63
C LYS A 196 31.98 -12.92 -9.72
N GLU A 197 32.00 -13.32 -10.99
CA GLU A 197 31.96 -12.39 -12.11
C GLU A 197 30.68 -11.55 -12.10
N SER A 198 29.52 -12.19 -11.98
CA SER A 198 28.24 -11.48 -11.93
C SER A 198 28.13 -10.58 -10.70
N TYR A 199 28.59 -11.04 -9.53
CA TYR A 199 28.66 -10.21 -8.34
C TYR A 199 29.55 -8.98 -8.57
N TYR A 200 30.76 -9.17 -9.10
CA TYR A 200 31.69 -8.09 -9.36
C TYR A 200 31.05 -7.02 -10.26
N LEU A 201 30.46 -7.42 -11.38
CA LEU A 201 29.84 -6.51 -12.33
C LEU A 201 28.68 -5.71 -11.72
N MET A 202 27.80 -6.34 -10.93
CA MET A 202 26.72 -5.64 -10.23
C MET A 202 27.26 -4.75 -9.09
N SER A 203 28.22 -5.25 -8.32
CA SER A 203 28.83 -4.54 -7.20
C SER A 203 29.54 -3.24 -7.64
N GLN A 204 30.15 -3.26 -8.82
CA GLN A 204 30.83 -2.11 -9.45
C GLN A 204 29.89 -1.23 -10.30
N LYS A 205 28.56 -1.52 -10.31
CA LYS A 205 27.56 -0.76 -11.06
C LYS A 205 27.72 -0.80 -12.60
N TYR A 206 28.33 -1.84 -13.15
CA TYR A 206 28.34 -2.01 -14.61
C TYR A 206 26.94 -2.32 -15.15
N PHE A 207 26.13 -3.07 -14.39
CA PHE A 207 24.72 -3.32 -14.69
C PHE A 207 23.96 -3.69 -13.40
N THR A 208 22.64 -3.71 -13.48
CA THR A 208 21.77 -4.30 -12.48
C THR A 208 20.63 -5.07 -13.15
N HIS A 209 20.08 -6.03 -12.44
CA HIS A 209 18.88 -6.74 -12.89
C HIS A 209 17.60 -5.95 -12.62
N ALA A 210 16.54 -6.30 -13.34
CA ALA A 210 15.19 -5.78 -13.09
C ALA A 210 14.63 -6.24 -11.75
N THR A 211 13.64 -5.51 -11.26
CA THR A 211 12.99 -5.70 -9.96
C THR A 211 12.64 -7.16 -9.63
N PRO A 212 11.98 -7.96 -10.49
CA PRO A 212 11.64 -9.34 -10.14
C PRO A 212 12.85 -10.23 -9.89
N THR A 213 13.95 -10.02 -10.64
CA THR A 213 15.21 -10.75 -10.41
C THR A 213 15.80 -10.39 -9.05
N LEU A 214 15.86 -9.09 -8.73
CA LEU A 214 16.40 -8.61 -7.45
C LEU A 214 15.57 -9.11 -6.25
N PHE A 215 14.24 -9.21 -6.40
CA PHE A 215 13.37 -9.72 -5.34
C PHE A 215 13.44 -11.24 -5.15
N ASN A 216 13.47 -11.98 -6.25
CA ASN A 216 13.13 -13.41 -6.23
C ASN A 216 14.33 -14.33 -6.44
N ALA A 217 15.50 -13.82 -6.89
CA ALA A 217 16.68 -14.65 -7.07
C ALA A 217 17.13 -15.27 -5.73
N GLY A 218 17.32 -16.58 -5.72
CA GLY A 218 17.69 -17.37 -4.54
C GLY A 218 16.51 -17.76 -3.63
N THR A 219 15.28 -17.31 -3.92
CA THR A 219 14.10 -17.66 -3.11
C THR A 219 13.51 -19.03 -3.48
N GLN A 220 12.48 -19.46 -2.71
CA GLN A 220 11.75 -20.71 -2.96
C GLN A 220 11.03 -20.74 -4.32
N ARG A 221 10.66 -19.57 -4.86
CA ARG A 221 9.96 -19.42 -6.15
C ARG A 221 10.65 -18.32 -6.96
N PRO A 222 11.74 -18.64 -7.65
CA PRO A 222 12.57 -17.68 -8.35
C PRO A 222 11.93 -17.25 -9.67
N GLN A 223 10.96 -16.37 -9.61
CA GLN A 223 10.41 -15.72 -10.79
C GLN A 223 11.30 -14.51 -11.13
N LEU A 224 12.02 -14.56 -12.26
CA LEU A 224 13.07 -13.59 -12.57
C LEU A 224 12.70 -12.64 -13.73
N SER A 225 11.62 -12.93 -14.50
CA SER A 225 11.22 -12.10 -15.64
C SER A 225 10.41 -10.88 -15.19
N SER A 226 10.71 -9.72 -15.78
CA SER A 226 10.03 -8.46 -15.48
C SER A 226 8.93 -8.11 -16.49
N CYS A 227 9.08 -8.57 -17.74
CA CYS A 227 8.24 -8.18 -18.87
C CYS A 227 7.84 -9.38 -19.69
N TYR A 228 6.57 -9.40 -20.09
CA TYR A 228 5.98 -10.50 -20.84
C TYR A 228 5.26 -9.98 -22.07
N LEU A 229 5.49 -10.64 -23.21
CA LEU A 229 4.71 -10.47 -24.42
C LEU A 229 3.72 -11.64 -24.50
N ILE A 230 2.42 -11.34 -24.40
CA ILE A 230 1.37 -12.34 -24.40
C ILE A 230 0.53 -12.20 -25.66
N ALA A 231 0.28 -13.34 -26.30
CA ALA A 231 -0.69 -13.45 -27.35
C ALA A 231 -2.08 -13.68 -26.75
N MET A 232 -3.11 -13.04 -27.29
CA MET A 232 -4.47 -13.54 -27.11
C MET A 232 -4.54 -14.95 -27.67
N GLU A 233 -4.82 -15.94 -26.81
CA GLU A 233 -4.70 -17.35 -27.16
C GLU A 233 -5.60 -17.72 -28.36
N ASP A 234 -6.89 -17.35 -28.29
CA ASP A 234 -7.87 -17.60 -29.34
C ASP A 234 -9.03 -16.63 -29.26
N ASP A 235 -9.78 -16.44 -30.36
CA ASP A 235 -11.02 -15.68 -30.44
C ASP A 235 -12.22 -16.55 -29.95
N SER A 236 -12.12 -17.04 -28.73
CA SER A 236 -13.11 -17.85 -28.02
C SER A 236 -13.20 -17.44 -26.55
N ILE A 237 -14.26 -17.88 -25.88
CA ILE A 237 -14.41 -17.64 -24.42
C ILE A 237 -13.23 -18.24 -23.67
N ASP A 238 -12.86 -19.49 -23.98
CA ASP A 238 -11.76 -20.17 -23.30
C ASP A 238 -10.42 -19.44 -23.55
N GLY A 239 -10.11 -19.08 -24.79
CA GLY A 239 -8.88 -18.37 -25.13
C GLY A 239 -8.78 -17.01 -24.47
N ILE A 240 -9.88 -16.23 -24.44
CA ILE A 240 -9.92 -14.91 -23.77
C ILE A 240 -9.69 -15.07 -22.26
N PHE A 241 -10.40 -15.99 -21.58
CA PHE A 241 -10.27 -16.17 -20.13
C PHE A 241 -8.98 -16.87 -19.71
N ASN A 242 -8.40 -17.76 -20.50
CA ASN A 242 -7.07 -18.32 -20.27
C ASN A 242 -6.01 -17.21 -20.33
N THR A 243 -6.06 -16.35 -21.35
CA THR A 243 -5.18 -15.19 -21.47
C THR A 243 -5.33 -14.24 -20.28
N LEU A 244 -6.56 -13.96 -19.85
CA LEU A 244 -6.83 -13.13 -18.66
C LEU A 244 -6.23 -13.74 -17.39
N LYS A 245 -6.38 -15.04 -17.19
CA LYS A 245 -5.80 -15.79 -16.07
C LYS A 245 -4.27 -15.67 -16.05
N ASP A 246 -3.62 -15.82 -17.20
CA ASP A 246 -2.18 -15.68 -17.33
C ASP A 246 -1.73 -14.23 -17.00
N CYS A 247 -2.46 -13.24 -17.50
CA CYS A 247 -2.24 -11.83 -17.16
C CYS A 247 -2.37 -11.59 -15.64
N ALA A 248 -3.38 -12.15 -14.98
CA ALA A 248 -3.56 -12.03 -13.54
C ALA A 248 -2.40 -12.68 -12.75
N HIS A 249 -1.95 -13.88 -13.17
CA HIS A 249 -0.80 -14.54 -12.55
C HIS A 249 0.50 -13.74 -12.69
N ILE A 250 0.74 -13.12 -13.84
CA ILE A 250 1.93 -12.30 -14.07
C ILE A 250 1.84 -11.02 -13.26
N SER A 251 0.67 -10.37 -13.23
CA SER A 251 0.43 -9.16 -12.43
C SER A 251 0.70 -9.39 -10.94
N LYS A 252 0.30 -10.54 -10.38
CA LYS A 252 0.60 -10.93 -9.00
C LYS A 252 2.09 -10.81 -8.64
N TRP A 253 2.99 -11.02 -9.60
CA TRP A 253 4.44 -10.96 -9.42
C TRP A 253 5.06 -9.67 -9.94
N ALA A 254 4.26 -8.62 -10.10
CA ALA A 254 4.69 -7.31 -10.58
C ALA A 254 5.29 -7.32 -12.00
N GLY A 255 4.86 -8.26 -12.85
CA GLY A 255 5.29 -8.34 -14.25
C GLY A 255 4.55 -7.34 -15.13
N GLY A 256 5.26 -6.64 -16.02
CA GLY A 256 4.68 -5.83 -17.07
C GLY A 256 4.23 -6.71 -18.24
N ILE A 257 3.06 -6.44 -18.81
CA ILE A 257 2.44 -7.26 -19.86
C ILE A 257 2.22 -6.43 -21.11
N GLY A 258 2.72 -6.92 -22.25
CA GLY A 258 2.35 -6.45 -23.58
C GLY A 258 1.42 -7.47 -24.24
N LEU A 259 0.12 -7.21 -24.23
CA LEU A 259 -0.90 -8.09 -24.78
C LEU A 259 -1.37 -7.59 -26.15
N HIS A 260 -1.30 -8.41 -27.19
CA HIS A 260 -1.96 -8.11 -28.46
C HIS A 260 -3.33 -8.77 -28.57
N ILE A 261 -4.27 -8.03 -29.20
CA ILE A 261 -5.65 -8.46 -29.39
C ILE A 261 -6.08 -8.41 -30.87
N HIS A 262 -5.13 -8.45 -31.78
CA HIS A 262 -5.36 -8.29 -33.23
C HIS A 262 -6.25 -9.36 -33.83
N ASN A 263 -6.31 -10.56 -33.23
CA ASN A 263 -7.05 -11.73 -33.67
C ASN A 263 -8.49 -11.81 -33.17
N ILE A 264 -8.94 -10.91 -32.32
CA ILE A 264 -10.32 -10.90 -31.82
C ILE A 264 -11.25 -10.35 -32.90
N ARG A 265 -12.35 -11.06 -33.16
CA ARG A 265 -13.37 -10.64 -34.16
C ARG A 265 -14.00 -9.29 -33.82
N ALA A 266 -14.24 -8.52 -34.84
CA ALA A 266 -14.84 -7.20 -34.73
C ALA A 266 -16.31 -7.24 -34.31
N LYS A 267 -16.79 -6.11 -33.77
CA LYS A 267 -18.20 -5.85 -33.48
C LYS A 267 -19.08 -6.16 -34.69
N GLY A 268 -20.25 -6.81 -34.45
CA GLY A 268 -21.21 -7.20 -35.48
C GLY A 268 -20.86 -8.47 -36.25
N THR A 269 -19.74 -9.15 -35.95
CA THR A 269 -19.39 -10.43 -36.58
C THR A 269 -20.30 -11.53 -36.05
N HIS A 270 -20.84 -12.38 -36.99
CA HIS A 270 -21.72 -13.48 -36.63
C HIS A 270 -21.01 -14.56 -35.80
N ILE A 271 -21.66 -15.03 -34.76
CA ILE A 271 -21.19 -16.13 -33.89
C ILE A 271 -21.99 -17.39 -34.20
N GLN A 272 -21.36 -18.36 -34.88
CA GLN A 272 -22.03 -19.56 -35.35
C GLN A 272 -22.67 -20.39 -34.23
N GLY A 273 -22.04 -20.49 -33.06
CA GLY A 273 -22.52 -21.34 -31.96
C GLY A 273 -23.77 -20.84 -31.26
N THR A 274 -24.03 -19.53 -31.27
CA THR A 274 -25.19 -18.91 -30.58
C THR A 274 -26.17 -18.23 -31.52
N ASN A 275 -25.87 -18.18 -32.80
CA ASN A 275 -26.61 -17.41 -33.83
C ASN A 275 -26.72 -15.89 -33.47
N GLY A 276 -25.79 -15.42 -32.67
CA GLY A 276 -25.72 -14.02 -32.26
C GLY A 276 -24.63 -13.22 -33.00
N THR A 277 -24.37 -12.01 -32.54
CA THR A 277 -23.31 -11.15 -33.07
C THR A 277 -22.33 -10.75 -31.98
N SER A 278 -21.05 -10.59 -32.35
CA SER A 278 -19.99 -10.12 -31.44
C SER A 278 -20.23 -8.67 -31.01
N ASN A 279 -19.98 -8.36 -29.75
CA ASN A 279 -19.95 -6.99 -29.23
C ASN A 279 -18.58 -6.30 -29.41
N GLY A 280 -17.59 -6.98 -30.04
CA GLY A 280 -16.25 -6.48 -30.31
C GLY A 280 -15.34 -6.48 -29.10
N ILE A 281 -14.25 -5.70 -29.19
CA ILE A 281 -13.16 -5.70 -28.18
C ILE A 281 -13.53 -4.96 -26.89
N VAL A 282 -14.46 -4.01 -26.90
CA VAL A 282 -14.73 -3.12 -25.76
C VAL A 282 -15.17 -3.87 -24.51
N PRO A 283 -16.20 -4.75 -24.53
CA PRO A 283 -16.61 -5.50 -23.32
C PRO A 283 -15.52 -6.42 -22.78
N MET A 284 -14.73 -7.03 -23.67
CA MET A 284 -13.60 -7.85 -23.29
C MET A 284 -12.54 -7.03 -22.54
N LEU A 285 -12.14 -5.89 -23.08
CA LEU A 285 -11.13 -5.03 -22.45
C LEU A 285 -11.59 -4.45 -21.10
N ARG A 286 -12.88 -4.27 -20.88
CA ARG A 286 -13.41 -3.92 -19.56
C ARG A 286 -13.14 -5.00 -18.51
N VAL A 287 -13.24 -6.28 -18.87
CA VAL A 287 -12.90 -7.37 -17.97
C VAL A 287 -11.42 -7.36 -17.63
N PHE A 288 -10.54 -7.12 -18.61
CA PHE A 288 -9.10 -6.97 -18.37
C PHE A 288 -8.79 -5.74 -17.50
N ASN A 289 -9.49 -4.64 -17.71
CA ASN A 289 -9.38 -3.43 -16.90
C ASN A 289 -9.75 -3.68 -15.42
N ASN A 290 -10.87 -4.35 -15.19
CA ASN A 290 -11.30 -4.68 -13.83
C ASN A 290 -10.34 -5.66 -13.16
N THR A 291 -9.75 -6.58 -13.91
CA THR A 291 -8.71 -7.50 -13.37
C THR A 291 -7.43 -6.74 -13.01
N ALA A 292 -7.01 -5.76 -13.80
CA ALA A 292 -5.87 -4.90 -13.45
C ALA A 292 -6.14 -4.12 -12.14
N ARG A 293 -7.33 -3.60 -11.95
CA ARG A 293 -7.78 -2.89 -10.74
C ARG A 293 -7.92 -3.79 -9.51
N TYR A 294 -8.34 -5.02 -9.67
CA TYR A 294 -8.57 -5.97 -8.56
C TYR A 294 -7.36 -6.13 -7.64
N VAL A 295 -6.17 -5.79 -8.11
CA VAL A 295 -4.92 -5.88 -7.34
C VAL A 295 -4.65 -4.63 -6.46
N ASP A 296 -5.44 -3.55 -6.57
CA ASP A 296 -5.15 -2.20 -6.00
C ASP A 296 -6.07 -1.78 -4.85
N GLN A 297 -6.55 -2.70 -4.04
CA GLN A 297 -7.51 -2.44 -2.96
C GLN A 297 -6.79 -2.07 -1.67
N CYS A 298 -7.07 -0.88 -1.09
CA CYS A 298 -6.40 -0.38 0.10
C CYS A 298 -7.31 0.48 0.99
N VAL A 299 -6.94 0.61 2.29
CA VAL A 299 -7.58 1.46 3.28
C VAL A 299 -6.59 2.46 3.90
N HIS A 300 -7.11 3.52 4.53
CA HIS A 300 -6.31 4.57 5.18
C HIS A 300 -5.46 4.00 6.34
N PRO A 301 -4.20 4.46 6.54
CA PRO A 301 -3.27 3.93 7.55
C PRO A 301 -3.79 3.97 8.99
N GLU A 302 -4.61 4.95 9.32
CA GLU A 302 -5.19 5.10 10.66
C GLU A 302 -6.47 4.27 10.88
N THR A 303 -6.91 3.50 9.88
CA THR A 303 -8.09 2.63 10.01
C THR A 303 -7.88 1.62 11.13
N ILE A 304 -8.81 1.58 12.08
CA ILE A 304 -8.73 0.65 13.21
C ILE A 304 -9.23 -0.74 12.81
N ILE A 305 -8.45 -1.73 13.20
CA ILE A 305 -8.77 -3.15 13.04
C ILE A 305 -8.91 -3.77 14.43
N TYR A 306 -9.89 -4.63 14.59
CA TYR A 306 -10.03 -5.41 15.81
C TYR A 306 -9.23 -6.70 15.73
N THR A 307 -8.33 -6.88 16.68
CA THR A 307 -7.43 -8.03 16.75
C THR A 307 -7.56 -8.75 18.10
N THR A 308 -6.97 -9.94 18.21
CA THR A 308 -6.87 -10.63 19.52
C THR A 308 -5.99 -9.88 20.52
N ASN A 309 -5.17 -8.93 20.07
CA ASN A 309 -4.36 -8.06 20.93
C ASN A 309 -5.05 -6.72 21.25
N GLY A 310 -6.28 -6.55 20.80
CA GLY A 310 -7.07 -5.33 20.96
C GLY A 310 -7.18 -4.51 19.65
N PRO A 311 -7.78 -3.31 19.72
CA PRO A 311 -7.89 -2.42 18.58
C PRO A 311 -6.53 -1.80 18.23
N ILE A 312 -6.11 -1.92 16.97
CA ILE A 312 -4.86 -1.31 16.46
C ILE A 312 -5.12 -0.63 15.11
N GLN A 313 -4.29 0.34 14.74
CA GLN A 313 -4.30 0.91 13.40
C GLN A 313 -3.68 -0.07 12.40
N ILE A 314 -4.21 -0.12 11.17
CA ILE A 314 -3.75 -1.07 10.15
C ILE A 314 -2.24 -0.95 9.88
N GLN A 315 -1.71 0.27 9.86
CA GLN A 315 -0.27 0.53 9.68
C GLN A 315 0.63 -0.08 10.78
N ASN A 316 0.07 -0.46 11.93
CA ASN A 316 0.78 -1.05 13.06
C ASN A 316 0.59 -2.58 13.13
N CYS A 317 -0.04 -3.18 12.12
CA CYS A 317 -0.17 -4.62 12.04
C CYS A 317 1.18 -5.28 11.76
N SER A 318 1.44 -6.41 12.41
CA SER A 318 2.66 -7.20 12.23
C SER A 318 2.35 -8.55 11.60
N ILE A 319 3.12 -8.90 10.57
CA ILE A 319 2.99 -10.19 9.86
C ILE A 319 3.24 -11.32 10.87
N GLY A 320 2.33 -12.27 10.88
CA GLY A 320 2.45 -13.47 11.69
C GLY A 320 2.18 -13.30 13.19
N GLU A 321 2.19 -12.08 13.74
CA GLU A 321 1.90 -11.80 15.16
C GLU A 321 0.47 -11.30 15.38
N THR A 322 -0.07 -10.58 14.42
CA THR A 322 -1.42 -10.03 14.51
C THR A 322 -2.44 -11.05 14.02
N GLN A 323 -3.42 -11.36 14.87
CA GLN A 323 -4.59 -12.15 14.50
C GLN A 323 -5.82 -11.25 14.45
N ILE A 324 -6.52 -11.25 13.33
CA ILE A 324 -7.70 -10.41 13.06
C ILE A 324 -8.93 -11.26 12.77
N PHE A 325 -10.09 -10.66 12.92
CA PHE A 325 -11.37 -11.33 12.70
C PHE A 325 -11.76 -11.27 11.21
N ASN A 326 -12.25 -12.40 10.69
CA ASN A 326 -12.79 -12.52 9.33
C ASN A 326 -14.33 -12.43 9.31
N LEU A 327 -14.93 -12.55 8.12
CA LEU A 327 -16.39 -12.55 7.91
C LEU A 327 -17.13 -13.62 8.72
N ASN A 328 -16.48 -14.73 9.04
CA ASN A 328 -17.06 -15.81 9.85
C ASN A 328 -17.01 -15.52 11.36
N GLY A 329 -16.33 -14.45 11.78
CA GLY A 329 -16.09 -14.11 13.18
C GLY A 329 -14.96 -14.88 13.85
N GLU A 330 -14.20 -15.64 13.05
CA GLU A 330 -13.04 -16.42 13.46
C GLU A 330 -11.77 -15.56 13.43
N CYS A 331 -10.75 -15.97 14.19
CA CYS A 331 -9.44 -15.32 14.17
C CYS A 331 -8.53 -15.94 13.13
N GLU A 332 -7.87 -15.09 12.38
CA GLU A 332 -6.94 -15.48 11.35
C GLU A 332 -5.67 -14.64 11.39
N THR A 333 -4.53 -15.27 11.09
CA THR A 333 -3.23 -14.60 11.10
C THR A 333 -2.98 -13.88 9.78
N ILE A 334 -2.44 -12.67 9.87
CA ILE A 334 -2.01 -11.89 8.71
C ILE A 334 -0.81 -12.58 8.04
N GLU A 335 -0.92 -12.86 6.76
CA GLU A 335 0.16 -13.41 5.94
C GLU A 335 1.09 -12.31 5.41
N ASN A 336 0.52 -11.14 5.06
CA ASN A 336 1.28 -9.99 4.61
C ASN A 336 0.55 -8.69 4.96
N VAL A 337 1.32 -7.63 5.18
CA VAL A 337 0.85 -6.24 5.28
C VAL A 337 1.32 -5.54 4.01
N LEU A 338 0.39 -5.03 3.24
CA LEU A 338 0.64 -4.38 1.98
C LEU A 338 0.62 -2.87 2.19
N GLU A 339 1.67 -2.20 1.75
CA GLU A 339 1.82 -0.75 1.79
C GLU A 339 1.89 -0.23 0.36
N HIS A 340 0.97 0.65 0.00
CA HIS A 340 0.87 1.21 -1.33
C HIS A 340 0.97 2.74 -1.29
N PRO A 341 1.98 3.34 -1.92
CA PRO A 341 1.94 4.76 -2.24
C PRO A 341 0.73 5.03 -3.14
N TYR A 342 -0.12 5.93 -2.74
CA TYR A 342 -1.37 6.23 -3.44
C TYR A 342 -1.52 7.74 -3.61
N GLU A 343 -1.95 8.14 -4.79
CA GLU A 343 -2.33 9.51 -5.11
C GLU A 343 -3.61 9.47 -5.94
N GLY A 344 -4.69 10.04 -5.41
CA GLY A 344 -5.99 9.99 -6.06
C GLY A 344 -7.14 10.10 -5.07
N LYS A 345 -8.33 9.80 -5.52
CA LYS A 345 -9.56 9.90 -4.74
C LYS A 345 -9.76 8.70 -3.84
N ILE A 346 -10.03 8.94 -2.56
CA ILE A 346 -10.54 7.94 -1.62
C ILE A 346 -11.98 8.28 -1.21
N TYR A 347 -12.73 7.25 -0.88
CA TYR A 347 -14.10 7.34 -0.41
C TYR A 347 -14.12 7.40 1.10
N ASN A 348 -14.89 8.38 1.62
CA ASN A 348 -15.06 8.61 3.03
C ASN A 348 -16.52 8.26 3.39
N ILE A 349 -16.72 7.10 4.01
CA ILE A 349 -18.03 6.51 4.27
C ILE A 349 -18.38 6.69 5.73
N GLU A 350 -19.42 7.48 6.01
CA GLU A 350 -19.97 7.73 7.34
C GLU A 350 -21.22 6.87 7.56
N THR A 351 -21.24 6.13 8.67
CA THR A 351 -22.45 5.39 9.10
C THR A 351 -23.13 6.06 10.27
N MET A 352 -24.32 5.58 10.62
CA MET A 352 -25.03 6.05 11.81
C MET A 352 -24.32 5.61 13.12
N HIS A 353 -23.42 4.63 13.05
CA HIS A 353 -22.74 4.00 14.19
C HIS A 353 -21.22 3.95 13.98
N CYS A 354 -20.60 5.10 13.77
CA CYS A 354 -19.14 5.23 13.70
C CYS A 354 -18.62 6.24 14.72
N LEU A 355 -17.34 6.14 15.05
CA LEU A 355 -16.57 7.16 15.76
C LEU A 355 -15.83 8.02 14.74
N ASP A 356 -15.19 7.36 13.79
CA ASP A 356 -14.54 7.95 12.62
C ASP A 356 -15.09 7.30 11.35
N ASN A 357 -14.98 7.98 10.23
CA ASN A 357 -15.45 7.47 8.95
C ASN A 357 -14.50 6.40 8.40
N LEU A 358 -15.03 5.49 7.59
CA LEU A 358 -14.22 4.54 6.84
C LEU A 358 -13.65 5.24 5.60
N LYS A 359 -12.32 5.32 5.50
CA LYS A 359 -11.58 5.88 4.37
C LYS A 359 -10.94 4.77 3.56
N ILE A 360 -11.31 4.66 2.28
CA ILE A 360 -11.03 3.49 1.47
C ILE A 360 -10.93 3.86 -0.02
N THR A 361 -10.15 3.09 -0.80
CA THR A 361 -10.08 3.28 -2.26
C THR A 361 -11.40 2.96 -2.95
N SER A 362 -11.62 3.56 -4.11
CA SER A 362 -12.86 3.48 -4.88
C SER A 362 -13.30 2.05 -5.22
N GLU A 363 -12.36 1.19 -5.55
CA GLU A 363 -12.57 -0.19 -6.00
C GLU A 363 -12.57 -1.24 -4.88
N HIS A 364 -12.37 -0.82 -3.63
CA HIS A 364 -12.31 -1.75 -2.51
C HIS A 364 -13.70 -2.34 -2.20
N PRO A 365 -13.89 -3.66 -2.27
CA PRO A 365 -15.18 -4.26 -1.97
C PRO A 365 -15.48 -4.27 -0.47
N ILE A 366 -16.68 -3.82 -0.13
CA ILE A 366 -17.22 -3.79 1.22
C ILE A 366 -18.40 -4.75 1.29
N PHE A 367 -18.51 -5.50 2.37
CA PHE A 367 -19.61 -6.44 2.57
C PHE A 367 -20.86 -5.70 3.06
N VAL A 368 -21.93 -5.75 2.27
CA VAL A 368 -23.13 -4.94 2.49
C VAL A 368 -24.44 -5.71 2.21
N LEU A 369 -25.53 -5.12 2.65
CA LEU A 369 -26.88 -5.45 2.19
C LEU A 369 -27.38 -4.29 1.31
N GLN A 370 -27.52 -4.53 0.00
CA GLN A 370 -27.84 -3.49 -0.98
C GLN A 370 -29.32 -3.12 -1.06
N ASN A 371 -29.60 -1.87 -1.49
CA ASN A 371 -30.91 -1.38 -1.96
C ASN A 371 -32.03 -1.48 -0.89
N GLN A 372 -31.71 -1.23 0.39
CA GLN A 372 -32.68 -1.19 1.47
C GLN A 372 -33.13 0.25 1.74
N LYS A 373 -34.09 0.73 0.96
CA LYS A 373 -34.64 2.10 1.08
C LYS A 373 -35.05 2.42 2.52
N LYS A 374 -34.99 3.71 2.88
CA LYS A 374 -35.25 4.19 4.27
C LYS A 374 -36.66 3.89 4.79
N ASP A 375 -37.63 3.75 3.90
CA ASP A 375 -39.02 3.43 4.20
C ASP A 375 -39.26 1.93 4.52
N ILE A 376 -38.29 1.06 4.23
CA ILE A 376 -38.37 -0.36 4.52
C ILE A 376 -38.07 -0.62 6.01
N THR A 377 -38.97 -1.27 6.71
CA THR A 377 -38.80 -1.61 8.12
C THR A 377 -37.78 -2.76 8.30
N TYR A 378 -37.10 -2.76 9.45
CA TYR A 378 -36.08 -3.80 9.72
C TYR A 378 -36.72 -5.21 9.80
N ASP A 379 -37.94 -5.35 10.26
CA ASP A 379 -38.63 -6.65 10.28
C ASP A 379 -38.93 -7.16 8.88
N LEU A 380 -39.27 -6.26 7.94
CA LEU A 380 -39.46 -6.65 6.55
C LEU A 380 -38.11 -7.06 5.92
N ILE A 381 -37.02 -6.37 6.23
CA ILE A 381 -35.67 -6.74 5.79
C ILE A 381 -35.31 -8.14 6.31
N LYS A 382 -35.50 -8.40 7.61
CA LYS A 382 -35.24 -9.71 8.21
C LYS A 382 -36.06 -10.82 7.52
N ASN A 383 -37.36 -10.60 7.32
CA ASN A 383 -38.23 -11.56 6.61
C ASN A 383 -37.78 -11.86 5.17
N ARG A 384 -37.28 -10.83 4.45
CA ARG A 384 -36.73 -11.00 3.10
C ARG A 384 -35.41 -11.78 3.11
N LEU A 385 -34.55 -11.57 4.11
CA LEU A 385 -33.32 -12.35 4.33
C LEU A 385 -33.65 -13.81 4.65
N ASP A 386 -34.61 -14.08 5.55
CA ASP A 386 -35.05 -15.43 5.92
C ASP A 386 -35.62 -16.18 4.70
N LYS A 387 -36.35 -15.49 3.84
CA LYS A 387 -36.89 -16.03 2.58
C LYS A 387 -35.90 -16.08 1.44
N LYS A 388 -34.65 -15.66 1.65
CA LYS A 388 -33.59 -15.57 0.63
C LYS A 388 -34.00 -14.73 -0.61
N ILE A 389 -34.90 -13.75 -0.42
CA ILE A 389 -35.28 -12.79 -1.48
C ILE A 389 -34.16 -11.76 -1.68
N ILE A 390 -33.42 -11.44 -0.63
CA ILE A 390 -32.25 -10.59 -0.61
C ILE A 390 -31.09 -11.33 0.07
N SER A 391 -29.88 -11.00 -0.29
CA SER A 391 -28.65 -11.58 0.27
C SER A 391 -27.58 -10.52 0.45
N PHE A 392 -26.63 -10.81 1.32
CA PHE A 392 -25.41 -10.02 1.43
C PHE A 392 -24.56 -10.16 0.17
N THR A 393 -23.85 -9.09 -0.18
CA THR A 393 -22.99 -9.05 -1.34
C THR A 393 -21.77 -8.14 -1.11
N TRP A 394 -20.75 -8.31 -1.93
CA TRP A 394 -19.60 -7.44 -2.00
C TRP A 394 -19.88 -6.31 -3.00
N VAL A 395 -19.66 -5.06 -2.60
CA VAL A 395 -19.90 -3.88 -3.42
C VAL A 395 -18.68 -2.96 -3.32
N GLU A 396 -18.20 -2.48 -4.46
CA GLU A 396 -17.09 -1.52 -4.49
C GLU A 396 -17.50 -0.20 -3.81
N ALA A 397 -16.55 0.43 -3.11
CA ALA A 397 -16.83 1.65 -2.34
C ALA A 397 -17.50 2.76 -3.17
N LYS A 398 -17.10 2.91 -4.45
CA LYS A 398 -17.67 3.88 -5.39
C LYS A 398 -19.11 3.57 -5.82
N GLU A 399 -19.55 2.32 -5.71
CA GLU A 399 -20.91 1.88 -6.08
C GLU A 399 -21.89 1.93 -4.93
N LEU A 400 -21.41 2.22 -3.72
CA LEU A 400 -22.25 2.33 -2.54
C LEU A 400 -23.24 3.49 -2.66
N THR A 401 -24.43 3.27 -2.15
CA THR A 401 -25.50 4.25 -2.10
C THR A 401 -26.02 4.45 -0.66
N TYR A 402 -26.79 5.52 -0.45
CA TYR A 402 -27.44 5.79 0.84
C TYR A 402 -28.52 4.76 1.22
N ASP A 403 -28.93 3.90 0.29
CA ASP A 403 -29.89 2.83 0.49
C ASP A 403 -29.21 1.51 0.91
N ASP A 404 -27.87 1.46 0.93
CA ASP A 404 -27.12 0.30 1.34
C ASP A 404 -26.88 0.29 2.86
N MET A 405 -26.67 -0.90 3.40
CA MET A 405 -26.40 -1.10 4.83
C MET A 405 -25.05 -1.79 5.00
N LEU A 406 -24.18 -1.19 5.81
CA LEU A 406 -22.91 -1.82 6.21
C LEU A 406 -23.17 -2.93 7.22
N VAL A 407 -22.40 -3.98 7.11
CA VAL A 407 -22.50 -5.20 7.91
C VAL A 407 -21.31 -5.30 8.84
N TYR A 408 -21.58 -5.62 10.10
CA TYR A 408 -20.60 -5.91 11.13
C TYR A 408 -20.80 -7.34 11.58
N ARG A 409 -19.72 -8.07 11.82
CA ARG A 409 -19.78 -9.41 12.39
C ARG A 409 -19.58 -9.34 13.90
N ILE A 410 -20.35 -10.12 14.66
CA ILE A 410 -20.10 -10.31 16.09
C ILE A 410 -18.94 -11.31 16.24
N PRO A 411 -17.81 -10.92 16.88
CA PRO A 411 -16.65 -11.81 17.04
C PRO A 411 -16.98 -13.02 17.93
N GLU A 412 -16.55 -14.20 17.50
CA GLU A 412 -16.81 -15.46 18.22
C GLU A 412 -15.62 -15.94 19.05
N TYR A 413 -14.44 -15.33 18.85
CA TYR A 413 -13.23 -15.71 19.60
C TYR A 413 -13.34 -15.36 21.08
N ASN A 414 -13.05 -16.33 21.92
CA ASN A 414 -13.01 -16.19 23.37
C ASN A 414 -11.82 -16.99 23.95
N ASN A 415 -11.14 -16.38 24.92
CA ASN A 415 -10.09 -17.03 25.69
C ASN A 415 -10.49 -16.94 27.17
N ASP A 416 -11.18 -17.96 27.67
CA ASP A 416 -11.62 -17.99 29.06
C ASP A 416 -10.47 -18.30 30.02
N ILE A 417 -10.29 -17.42 30.98
CA ILE A 417 -9.37 -17.58 32.08
C ILE A 417 -10.20 -17.96 33.31
N SER A 418 -10.18 -19.23 33.69
CA SER A 418 -11.09 -19.82 34.70
C SER A 418 -10.97 -19.18 36.07
N ASN A 419 -9.80 -18.66 36.45
CA ASN A 419 -9.57 -18.02 37.75
C ASN A 419 -9.96 -16.54 37.78
N LEU A 420 -10.46 -15.95 36.68
CA LEU A 420 -11.01 -14.60 36.66
C LEU A 420 -12.54 -14.67 36.82
N SER A 421 -13.04 -13.97 37.85
CA SER A 421 -14.46 -13.87 38.13
C SER A 421 -15.13 -12.64 37.49
N GLU A 422 -16.43 -12.57 37.52
CA GLU A 422 -17.21 -11.38 37.13
C GLU A 422 -16.86 -10.16 37.99
N ASP A 423 -16.64 -10.38 39.29
CA ASP A 423 -16.20 -9.37 40.24
C ASP A 423 -14.81 -8.82 39.90
N ASP A 424 -13.90 -9.69 39.44
CA ASP A 424 -12.57 -9.26 38.96
C ASP A 424 -12.71 -8.35 37.73
N CYS A 425 -13.59 -8.71 36.79
CA CYS A 425 -13.87 -7.91 35.59
C CYS A 425 -14.52 -6.56 35.94
N TYR A 426 -15.46 -6.55 36.89
CA TYR A 426 -16.09 -5.32 37.34
C TYR A 426 -15.10 -4.40 38.05
N MET A 427 -14.26 -4.93 38.96
CA MET A 427 -13.19 -4.18 39.61
C MET A 427 -12.18 -3.63 38.61
N TYR A 428 -11.83 -4.44 37.60
CA TYR A 428 -10.93 -4.00 36.51
C TYR A 428 -11.51 -2.81 35.73
N GLY A 429 -12.82 -2.84 35.44
CA GLY A 429 -13.56 -1.72 34.82
C GLY A 429 -13.53 -0.46 35.69
N ILE A 430 -13.78 -0.59 37.01
CA ILE A 430 -13.68 0.52 37.97
C ILE A 430 -12.30 1.15 37.99
N LEU A 431 -11.23 0.35 37.91
CA LEU A 431 -9.86 0.84 37.87
C LEU A 431 -9.52 1.55 36.57
N LEU A 432 -10.05 1.09 35.45
CA LEU A 432 -9.92 1.78 34.17
C LEU A 432 -10.62 3.14 34.16
N GLY A 433 -11.72 3.32 34.91
CA GLY A 433 -12.37 4.62 35.12
C GLY A 433 -11.67 5.45 36.19
N ASP A 434 -12.14 5.32 37.41
CA ASP A 434 -11.78 6.15 38.60
C ASP A 434 -10.51 5.70 39.34
N GLY A 435 -9.81 4.63 38.87
CA GLY A 435 -8.61 4.07 39.49
C GLY A 435 -7.30 4.71 39.03
N CYS A 436 -6.28 4.61 39.91
CA CYS A 436 -4.90 4.94 39.60
C CYS A 436 -3.99 3.89 40.24
N MET A 437 -3.04 3.34 39.46
CA MET A 437 -2.00 2.42 39.94
C MET A 437 -0.61 2.96 39.63
N HIS A 438 0.35 2.61 40.53
CA HIS A 438 1.75 2.94 40.40
C HIS A 438 2.57 1.70 39.99
N ASN A 439 3.49 1.89 39.06
CA ASN A 439 4.23 0.77 38.45
C ASN A 439 5.17 0.07 39.43
N GLU A 440 5.93 0.83 40.21
CA GLU A 440 7.02 0.32 41.03
C GLU A 440 6.54 -0.63 42.14
N TYR A 441 5.49 -0.23 42.85
CA TYR A 441 4.99 -0.97 44.02
C TYR A 441 3.64 -1.65 43.80
N GLN A 442 3.03 -1.53 42.63
CA GLN A 442 1.68 -2.04 42.32
C GLN A 442 0.62 -1.59 43.36
N ASN A 443 0.88 -0.49 44.07
CA ASN A 443 -0.09 0.17 44.95
C ASN A 443 -0.96 1.13 44.11
N GLY A 444 -2.08 1.58 44.71
CA GLY A 444 -2.94 2.48 44.00
C GLY A 444 -4.12 2.96 44.86
N TYR A 445 -5.03 3.62 44.17
CA TYR A 445 -6.27 4.09 44.79
C TYR A 445 -7.40 4.18 43.77
N ILE A 446 -8.64 4.15 44.29
CA ILE A 446 -9.87 4.48 43.54
C ILE A 446 -10.38 5.77 44.16
N SER A 447 -10.77 6.77 43.36
CA SER A 447 -11.27 8.07 43.81
C SER A 447 -12.73 8.23 43.36
N LEU A 448 -13.66 8.16 44.28
CA LEU A 448 -15.10 8.12 44.03
C LEU A 448 -15.80 9.36 44.60
N HIS A 449 -16.91 9.78 43.97
CA HIS A 449 -17.76 10.79 44.59
C HIS A 449 -18.47 10.21 45.84
N THR A 450 -18.37 10.88 46.95
CA THR A 450 -18.76 10.36 48.30
C THR A 450 -20.21 9.88 48.36
N THR A 451 -21.14 10.57 47.71
CA THR A 451 -22.58 10.24 47.77
C THR A 451 -23.06 9.46 46.56
N ASN A 452 -22.67 9.92 45.35
CA ASN A 452 -23.26 9.38 44.12
C ASN A 452 -22.72 7.99 43.74
N LYS A 453 -21.50 7.64 44.22
CA LYS A 453 -20.80 6.38 43.88
C LYS A 453 -20.63 5.44 45.09
N ILE A 454 -21.50 5.59 46.13
CA ILE A 454 -21.46 4.76 47.34
C ILE A 454 -21.55 3.26 47.07
N HIS A 455 -22.32 2.86 46.07
CA HIS A 455 -22.45 1.45 45.67
C HIS A 455 -21.14 0.86 45.18
N ILE A 456 -20.33 1.63 44.43
CA ILE A 456 -18.99 1.23 43.97
C ILE A 456 -18.04 1.09 45.15
N LEU A 457 -18.11 2.03 46.10
CA LEU A 457 -17.30 1.99 47.32
C LEU A 457 -17.60 0.71 48.11
N ASN A 458 -18.88 0.40 48.34
CA ASN A 458 -19.30 -0.80 49.05
C ASN A 458 -18.85 -2.09 48.36
N PHE A 459 -18.95 -2.12 47.04
CA PHE A 459 -18.41 -3.23 46.25
C PHE A 459 -16.89 -3.36 46.41
N ALA A 460 -16.14 -2.24 46.28
CA ALA A 460 -14.69 -2.26 46.40
C ALA A 460 -14.20 -2.74 47.76
N ILE A 461 -14.90 -2.33 48.85
CA ILE A 461 -14.62 -2.81 50.19
C ILE A 461 -14.78 -4.32 50.27
N LYS A 462 -15.97 -4.85 49.90
CA LYS A 462 -16.27 -6.28 49.88
C LYS A 462 -15.27 -7.05 49.00
N TYR A 463 -14.92 -6.53 47.85
CA TYR A 463 -13.94 -7.14 46.97
C TYR A 463 -12.56 -7.26 47.63
N PHE A 464 -12.07 -6.19 48.27
CA PHE A 464 -10.78 -6.20 48.96
C PHE A 464 -10.78 -7.15 50.16
N GLU A 465 -11.86 -7.20 50.92
CA GLU A 465 -12.04 -8.17 52.03
C GLU A 465 -11.98 -9.60 51.52
N ASN A 466 -12.76 -9.93 50.47
CA ASN A 466 -12.79 -11.27 49.86
C ASN A 466 -11.41 -11.70 49.32
N LYS A 467 -10.61 -10.75 48.81
CA LYS A 467 -9.26 -11.03 48.28
C LYS A 467 -8.17 -10.88 49.35
N CYS A 468 -8.48 -10.63 50.62
CA CYS A 468 -7.55 -10.37 51.73
C CYS A 468 -6.55 -9.23 51.41
N ILE A 469 -7.03 -8.16 50.79
CA ILE A 469 -6.27 -6.97 50.44
C ILE A 469 -6.43 -5.94 51.56
N GLN A 470 -5.31 -5.48 52.11
CA GLN A 470 -5.31 -4.38 53.09
C GLN A 470 -5.58 -3.06 52.38
N TYR A 471 -6.54 -2.31 52.88
CA TYR A 471 -6.93 -1.00 52.36
C TYR A 471 -7.12 0.05 53.45
N LYS A 472 -7.09 1.32 53.01
CA LYS A 472 -7.42 2.48 53.87
C LYS A 472 -8.41 3.36 53.11
N ILE A 473 -9.42 3.88 53.83
CA ILE A 473 -10.40 4.81 53.26
C ILE A 473 -10.11 6.19 53.82
N ASP A 474 -9.97 7.17 52.91
CA ASP A 474 -9.86 8.59 53.23
C ASP A 474 -11.11 9.29 52.69
N ILE A 475 -11.93 9.85 53.56
CA ILE A 475 -13.21 10.49 53.23
C ILE A 475 -13.06 12.01 53.37
N ASN A 476 -13.36 12.73 52.29
CA ASN A 476 -13.52 14.19 52.25
C ASN A 476 -14.99 14.52 51.88
N GLU A 477 -15.37 15.81 51.95
CA GLU A 477 -16.76 16.24 51.67
C GLU A 477 -17.35 15.71 50.37
N ASN A 478 -16.57 15.77 49.27
CA ASN A 478 -17.02 15.40 47.93
C ASN A 478 -16.31 14.17 47.34
N THR A 479 -15.25 13.68 47.99
CA THR A 479 -14.42 12.62 47.44
C THR A 479 -14.02 11.59 48.48
N THR A 480 -14.31 10.34 48.24
CA THR A 480 -13.83 9.20 49.03
C THR A 480 -12.76 8.47 48.25
N LYS A 481 -11.58 8.27 48.85
CA LYS A 481 -10.48 7.50 48.27
C LYS A 481 -10.28 6.21 49.05
N ILE A 482 -10.34 5.06 48.33
CA ILE A 482 -9.93 3.79 48.86
C ILE A 482 -8.56 3.46 48.31
N ARG A 483 -7.58 3.27 49.21
CA ARG A 483 -6.16 3.04 48.89
C ARG A 483 -5.70 1.69 49.35
N TRP A 484 -4.81 1.08 48.59
CA TRP A 484 -4.13 -0.15 48.96
C TRP A 484 -2.63 -0.02 48.78
N ASN A 485 -1.85 -0.77 49.54
CA ASN A 485 -0.44 -0.89 49.40
C ASN A 485 -0.07 -2.06 48.44
N LYS A 486 1.18 -2.41 48.30
CA LYS A 486 1.63 -3.53 47.49
C LYS A 486 0.84 -4.79 47.81
N ASN A 487 0.15 -5.35 46.79
CA ASN A 487 -0.67 -6.53 46.94
C ASN A 487 -0.55 -7.49 45.78
N ILE A 488 -0.23 -8.76 46.05
CA ILE A 488 -0.06 -9.83 45.07
C ILE A 488 -1.38 -10.56 44.75
N ASN A 489 -2.44 -10.36 45.54
CA ASN A 489 -3.71 -11.07 45.37
C ASN A 489 -4.61 -10.46 44.29
N MET A 490 -4.29 -9.29 43.74
CA MET A 490 -5.00 -8.72 42.60
C MET A 490 -4.65 -9.46 41.31
N PRO A 491 -5.66 -9.80 40.47
CA PRO A 491 -5.43 -10.48 39.20
C PRO A 491 -4.89 -9.56 38.10
N PHE A 492 -4.75 -8.27 38.32
CA PHE A 492 -4.27 -7.25 37.40
C PHE A 492 -3.01 -6.53 37.94
N ARG A 493 -2.21 -6.03 37.03
CA ARG A 493 -0.97 -5.29 37.28
C ARG A 493 -1.03 -3.94 36.55
N TYR A 494 -0.07 -3.07 36.81
CA TYR A 494 0.05 -1.78 36.16
C TYR A 494 -0.04 -1.88 34.63
N ASN A 495 0.70 -2.83 34.03
CA ASN A 495 0.72 -3.06 32.59
C ASN A 495 -0.60 -3.63 32.02
N ASP A 496 -1.51 -4.10 32.85
CA ASP A 496 -2.86 -4.48 32.42
C ASP A 496 -3.78 -3.25 32.25
N ILE A 497 -3.40 -2.11 32.83
CA ILE A 497 -4.21 -0.87 32.88
C ILE A 497 -3.63 0.22 31.99
N TYR A 498 -2.29 0.33 31.95
CA TYR A 498 -1.58 1.38 31.24
C TYR A 498 -0.68 0.81 30.14
N ASP A 499 -0.76 1.42 28.95
CA ASP A 499 0.16 1.18 27.85
C ASP A 499 1.54 1.82 28.10
N ILE A 500 2.46 1.63 27.15
CA ILE A 500 3.83 2.19 27.21
C ILE A 500 3.82 3.74 27.29
N ASN A 501 2.77 4.39 26.76
CA ASN A 501 2.58 5.85 26.78
C ASN A 501 1.81 6.34 28.01
N LYS A 502 1.56 5.45 28.98
CA LYS A 502 0.78 5.70 30.18
C LYS A 502 -0.70 6.09 29.93
N ASN A 503 -1.26 5.71 28.78
CA ASN A 503 -2.69 5.80 28.55
C ASN A 503 -3.38 4.54 29.06
N LYS A 504 -4.59 4.72 29.61
CA LYS A 504 -5.41 3.57 30.01
C LYS A 504 -5.89 2.80 28.76
N TYR A 505 -5.90 1.47 28.84
CA TYR A 505 -6.37 0.57 27.77
C TYR A 505 -6.90 -0.73 28.38
N VAL A 506 -7.68 -1.48 27.60
CA VAL A 506 -8.10 -2.83 28.01
C VAL A 506 -7.08 -3.83 27.49
N HIS A 507 -6.34 -4.45 28.39
CA HIS A 507 -5.35 -5.47 28.03
C HIS A 507 -6.02 -6.69 27.38
N ASN A 508 -5.40 -7.31 26.40
CA ASN A 508 -5.94 -8.40 25.57
C ASN A 508 -6.49 -9.59 26.38
N LYS A 509 -5.86 -9.98 27.49
CA LYS A 509 -6.36 -11.07 28.35
C LYS A 509 -7.75 -10.80 28.93
N TRP A 510 -8.13 -9.51 29.15
CA TRP A 510 -9.43 -9.09 29.62
C TRP A 510 -10.42 -8.90 28.49
N LEU A 511 -9.95 -8.35 27.38
CA LEU A 511 -10.78 -8.07 26.19
C LEU A 511 -11.30 -9.36 25.54
N ASN A 512 -10.50 -10.43 25.55
CA ASN A 512 -10.81 -11.72 24.95
C ASN A 512 -11.60 -12.67 25.85
N LEU A 513 -11.92 -12.29 27.09
CA LEU A 513 -12.79 -13.09 27.94
C LEU A 513 -14.16 -13.30 27.30
N PRO A 514 -14.87 -14.40 27.63
CA PRO A 514 -16.25 -14.60 27.23
C PRO A 514 -17.13 -13.39 27.63
N ILE A 515 -18.12 -13.09 26.81
CA ILE A 515 -18.97 -11.91 27.03
C ILE A 515 -19.71 -11.97 28.39
N SER A 516 -19.98 -13.16 28.89
CA SER A 516 -20.52 -13.36 30.23
C SER A 516 -19.70 -12.69 31.33
N LYS A 517 -18.37 -12.61 31.15
CA LYS A 517 -17.41 -11.97 32.04
C LYS A 517 -17.04 -10.56 31.59
N SER A 518 -16.62 -10.38 30.32
CA SER A 518 -16.09 -9.10 29.81
C SER A 518 -17.13 -7.95 29.83
N LYS A 519 -18.43 -8.23 29.76
CA LYS A 519 -19.47 -7.21 29.92
C LYS A 519 -19.40 -6.46 31.27
N PHE A 520 -18.87 -7.09 32.33
CA PHE A 520 -18.70 -6.43 33.62
C PHE A 520 -17.57 -5.41 33.63
N ILE A 521 -16.61 -5.49 32.70
CA ILE A 521 -15.63 -4.41 32.47
C ILE A 521 -16.35 -3.15 31.97
N LEU A 522 -17.26 -3.31 31.01
CA LEU A 522 -18.11 -2.22 30.54
C LEU A 522 -18.95 -1.64 31.67
N LYS A 523 -19.57 -2.50 32.50
CA LYS A 523 -20.33 -2.05 33.66
C LYS A 523 -19.50 -1.18 34.59
N GLY A 524 -18.28 -1.60 34.93
CA GLY A 524 -17.37 -0.86 35.81
C GLY A 524 -16.99 0.50 35.25
N LEU A 525 -16.71 0.58 33.94
CA LEU A 525 -16.42 1.82 33.22
C LEU A 525 -17.63 2.77 33.20
N LEU A 526 -18.85 2.24 32.95
CA LEU A 526 -20.04 3.07 32.88
C LEU A 526 -20.50 3.54 34.27
N ASP A 527 -20.33 2.74 35.31
CA ASP A 527 -20.62 3.15 36.69
C ASP A 527 -19.65 4.23 37.20
N THR A 528 -18.43 4.28 36.67
CA THR A 528 -17.41 5.29 37.04
C THR A 528 -17.45 6.54 36.15
N ASP A 529 -17.16 6.41 34.87
CA ASP A 529 -17.02 7.53 33.94
C ASP A 529 -18.20 7.69 32.97
N GLY A 530 -19.22 6.82 33.05
CA GLY A 530 -20.40 6.91 32.22
C GLY A 530 -21.39 7.97 32.69
N CYS A 531 -21.92 8.76 31.74
CA CYS A 531 -23.06 9.65 32.00
C CYS A 531 -24.33 8.99 31.46
N ASN A 532 -25.34 8.83 32.36
CA ASN A 532 -26.62 8.22 32.03
C ASN A 532 -27.62 9.30 31.58
N ASP A 533 -27.74 9.53 30.28
CA ASP A 533 -28.71 10.42 29.64
C ASP A 533 -29.66 9.59 28.75
N LYS A 534 -30.06 10.08 27.57
CA LYS A 534 -30.83 9.31 26.56
C LYS A 534 -30.09 8.04 26.12
N GLU A 535 -28.81 8.11 26.06
CA GLU A 535 -27.87 7.01 25.86
C GLU A 535 -26.80 7.07 26.95
N PHE A 536 -26.03 6.02 27.16
CA PHE A 536 -24.83 6.17 27.97
C PHE A 536 -23.78 6.92 27.19
N VAL A 537 -23.24 7.98 27.78
CA VAL A 537 -22.13 8.77 27.19
C VAL A 537 -20.84 8.45 27.95
N PHE A 538 -19.85 8.02 27.28
CA PHE A 538 -18.52 7.71 27.80
C PHE A 538 -17.47 8.54 27.06
N ASP A 539 -16.74 9.42 27.76
CA ASP A 539 -15.76 10.34 27.19
C ASP A 539 -14.38 10.02 27.76
N ASN A 540 -13.38 9.81 26.88
CA ASN A 540 -12.01 9.53 27.31
C ASN A 540 -10.98 10.06 26.31
N THR A 541 -9.78 10.37 26.81
CA THR A 541 -8.65 10.80 25.95
C THR A 541 -7.85 9.63 25.37
N SER A 542 -8.08 8.41 25.83
CA SER A 542 -7.44 7.21 25.27
C SER A 542 -8.32 6.63 24.16
N ARG A 543 -7.89 6.77 22.91
CA ARG A 543 -8.57 6.17 21.76
C ARG A 543 -8.64 4.64 21.88
N ASN A 544 -7.54 4.01 22.35
CA ASN A 544 -7.50 2.55 22.52
C ASN A 544 -8.56 2.07 23.53
N LEU A 545 -8.75 2.78 24.64
CA LEU A 545 -9.79 2.45 25.61
C LEU A 545 -11.20 2.57 25.00
N ILE A 546 -11.46 3.65 24.27
CA ILE A 546 -12.75 3.87 23.58
C ILE A 546 -13.04 2.75 22.57
N GLU A 547 -12.07 2.40 21.72
CA GLU A 547 -12.23 1.32 20.73
C GLU A 547 -12.37 -0.05 21.39
N SER A 548 -11.71 -0.28 22.53
CA SER A 548 -11.90 -1.50 23.32
C SER A 548 -13.33 -1.58 23.91
N VAL A 549 -13.89 -0.46 24.35
CA VAL A 549 -15.30 -0.39 24.80
C VAL A 549 -16.25 -0.67 23.62
N ARG A 550 -15.99 -0.10 22.46
CA ARG A 550 -16.76 -0.38 21.23
C ARG A 550 -16.72 -1.87 20.88
N PHE A 551 -15.54 -2.49 20.99
CA PHE A 551 -15.39 -3.92 20.74
C PHE A 551 -16.17 -4.79 21.73
N ILE A 552 -16.18 -4.45 23.03
CA ILE A 552 -17.00 -5.15 24.03
C ILE A 552 -18.49 -5.00 23.69
N CYS A 553 -18.94 -3.80 23.32
CA CYS A 553 -20.31 -3.56 22.88
C CYS A 553 -20.67 -4.40 21.63
N LEU A 554 -19.75 -4.47 20.66
CA LEU A 554 -19.93 -5.30 19.45
C LEU A 554 -20.09 -6.79 19.81
N LYS A 555 -19.29 -7.32 20.76
CA LYS A 555 -19.45 -8.68 21.29
C LYS A 555 -20.79 -8.89 21.99
N MET A 556 -21.39 -7.85 22.59
CA MET A 556 -22.77 -7.88 23.13
C MET A 556 -23.85 -7.78 22.04
N GLY A 557 -23.48 -7.54 20.79
CA GLY A 557 -24.43 -7.28 19.71
C GLY A 557 -25.01 -5.86 19.71
N VAL A 558 -24.23 -4.89 20.15
CA VAL A 558 -24.62 -3.48 20.26
C VAL A 558 -23.66 -2.62 19.43
N LEU A 559 -24.19 -1.84 18.48
CA LEU A 559 -23.43 -0.82 17.78
C LEU A 559 -23.48 0.50 18.53
N THR A 560 -22.32 1.13 18.66
CA THR A 560 -22.13 2.42 19.33
C THR A 560 -21.90 3.52 18.31
N SER A 561 -22.27 4.75 18.64
CA SER A 561 -21.94 5.94 17.87
C SER A 561 -21.01 6.84 18.67
N GLY A 562 -20.40 7.83 18.01
CA GLY A 562 -19.54 8.76 18.72
C GLY A 562 -18.99 9.85 17.83
N TYR A 563 -18.08 10.63 18.37
CA TYR A 563 -17.34 11.67 17.64
C TYR A 563 -16.06 12.04 18.38
N THR A 564 -15.09 12.51 17.60
CA THR A 564 -13.84 13.07 18.10
C THR A 564 -14.04 14.53 18.47
N ARG A 565 -13.50 14.94 19.62
CA ARG A 565 -13.59 16.30 20.14
C ARG A 565 -12.19 16.88 20.31
N ASP A 566 -11.80 17.78 19.42
CA ASP A 566 -10.56 18.52 19.53
C ASP A 566 -10.80 19.84 20.26
N ARG A 567 -10.31 19.91 21.47
CA ARG A 567 -10.30 21.10 22.35
C ARG A 567 -8.91 21.37 22.91
N VAL A 568 -7.88 20.91 22.26
CA VAL A 568 -6.50 21.11 22.70
C VAL A 568 -6.20 22.61 22.78
N GLY A 569 -5.71 23.06 23.94
CA GLY A 569 -5.45 24.48 24.23
C GLY A 569 -6.63 25.25 24.82
N GLU A 570 -7.86 24.74 24.76
CA GLU A 570 -9.00 25.37 25.44
C GLU A 570 -8.86 25.21 26.96
N SER A 571 -9.10 26.30 27.69
CA SER A 571 -9.05 26.32 29.14
C SER A 571 -10.45 26.60 29.72
N HIS A 572 -10.78 25.95 30.81
CA HIS A 572 -12.02 26.16 31.55
C HIS A 572 -11.74 26.24 33.06
N GLU A 573 -12.50 27.10 33.70
CA GLU A 573 -12.41 27.30 35.16
C GLU A 573 -13.14 26.15 35.88
N THR A 574 -12.52 25.61 36.93
CA THR A 574 -13.10 24.64 37.84
C THR A 574 -12.93 25.12 39.26
N ASN A 575 -13.65 24.54 40.20
CA ASN A 575 -13.53 24.85 41.63
C ASN A 575 -12.09 24.68 42.18
N ASN A 576 -11.22 23.95 41.45
CA ASN A 576 -9.86 23.67 41.84
C ASN A 576 -8.79 24.42 40.98
N GLY A 577 -9.22 25.38 40.14
CA GLY A 577 -8.36 26.18 39.28
C GLY A 577 -8.64 26.02 37.80
N ILE A 578 -7.81 26.60 36.96
CA ILE A 578 -7.94 26.56 35.49
C ILE A 578 -7.36 25.23 34.98
N ILE A 579 -8.16 24.48 34.23
CA ILE A 579 -7.73 23.27 33.53
C ILE A 579 -7.63 23.59 32.04
N THR A 580 -6.47 23.33 31.47
CA THR A 580 -6.26 23.42 30.01
C THR A 580 -6.24 22.02 29.41
N ASN A 581 -7.03 21.80 28.35
CA ASN A 581 -7.09 20.53 27.62
C ASN A 581 -5.79 20.30 26.86
N LYS A 582 -5.09 19.22 27.16
CA LYS A 582 -3.80 18.86 26.53
C LYS A 582 -3.90 17.77 25.47
N LYS A 583 -5.04 17.11 25.37
CA LYS A 583 -5.27 15.97 24.45
C LYS A 583 -6.66 16.06 23.84
N ILE A 584 -6.78 15.50 22.65
CA ILE A 584 -8.07 15.21 22.00
C ILE A 584 -8.85 14.21 22.88
N SER A 585 -10.15 14.39 22.98
CA SER A 585 -11.06 13.41 23.62
C SER A 585 -12.01 12.76 22.61
N TYR A 586 -12.43 11.56 22.94
CA TYR A 586 -13.33 10.74 22.14
C TYR A 586 -14.59 10.50 22.94
N CYS A 587 -15.71 10.94 22.40
CA CYS A 587 -17.00 10.80 23.03
C CYS A 587 -17.76 9.63 22.41
N LEU A 588 -18.03 8.59 23.18
CA LEU A 588 -18.76 7.40 22.77
C LEU A 588 -20.19 7.45 23.30
N ARG A 589 -21.16 7.06 22.47
CA ARG A 589 -22.58 6.92 22.82
C ARG A 589 -23.00 5.47 22.70
N ILE A 590 -23.48 4.90 23.78
CA ILE A 590 -23.87 3.50 23.87
C ILE A 590 -25.40 3.48 24.03
N PRO A 591 -26.14 2.91 23.06
CA PRO A 591 -27.60 2.88 23.11
C PRO A 591 -28.10 1.95 24.24
N LYS A 592 -29.22 2.32 24.89
CA LYS A 592 -29.85 1.57 25.94
C LYS A 592 -30.67 0.39 25.40
N THR A 593 -29.96 -0.55 24.78
CA THR A 593 -30.54 -1.82 24.36
C THR A 593 -30.91 -2.65 25.59
N LYS A 594 -31.75 -3.68 25.41
CA LYS A 594 -32.15 -4.54 26.51
C LYS A 594 -30.95 -5.11 27.27
N ASP A 595 -29.95 -5.63 26.54
CA ASP A 595 -28.74 -6.20 27.14
C ASP A 595 -27.93 -5.17 27.96
N ILE A 596 -27.87 -3.92 27.50
CA ILE A 596 -27.22 -2.82 28.26
C ILE A 596 -28.05 -2.42 29.48
N CYS A 597 -29.39 -2.31 29.35
CA CYS A 597 -30.26 -2.00 30.47
C CYS A 597 -30.18 -3.09 31.53
N ASP A 598 -30.26 -4.36 31.15
CA ASP A 598 -30.11 -5.51 32.08
C ASP A 598 -28.75 -5.49 32.79
N LEU A 599 -27.64 -5.19 32.05
CA LEU A 599 -26.28 -5.07 32.63
C LEU A 599 -26.20 -3.93 33.68
N MET A 600 -26.85 -2.80 33.39
CA MET A 600 -26.83 -1.61 34.26
C MET A 600 -27.91 -1.56 35.29
N ASN A 601 -28.81 -2.57 35.37
CA ASN A 601 -29.96 -2.66 36.24
C ASN A 601 -30.90 -1.43 36.14
N ILE A 602 -31.21 -1.03 34.90
CA ILE A 602 -32.16 0.06 34.60
C ILE A 602 -33.30 -0.47 33.75
N ASP A 603 -34.47 0.20 33.85
CA ASP A 603 -35.63 -0.18 33.07
C ASP A 603 -35.41 0.00 31.57
N TYR A 604 -35.86 -1.00 30.80
CA TYR A 604 -35.79 -0.97 29.33
C TYR A 604 -37.08 -0.38 28.75
N ASP A 605 -36.98 0.57 27.84
CA ASP A 605 -38.10 1.12 27.08
C ASP A 605 -38.32 0.34 25.78
N ASP A 606 -39.34 -0.50 25.73
CA ASP A 606 -39.67 -1.31 24.53
C ASP A 606 -40.05 -0.48 23.29
N LYS A 607 -40.34 0.83 23.46
CA LYS A 607 -40.68 1.73 22.35
C LYS A 607 -39.45 2.38 21.71
N GLN A 608 -38.28 2.16 22.26
CA GLN A 608 -37.06 2.76 21.75
C GLN A 608 -36.67 2.17 20.37
N PHE A 609 -36.50 3.03 19.39
CA PHE A 609 -36.03 2.65 18.05
C PHE A 609 -34.52 2.82 17.93
N PHE A 610 -33.85 1.76 17.52
CA PHE A 610 -32.44 1.77 17.24
C PHE A 610 -32.18 1.89 15.73
N LYS A 611 -31.15 2.63 15.34
CA LYS A 611 -30.77 2.82 13.93
C LYS A 611 -29.94 1.66 13.37
N PHE A 612 -29.91 0.53 14.06
CA PHE A 612 -29.31 -0.73 13.65
C PHE A 612 -30.20 -1.89 14.07
N PHE A 613 -29.96 -3.05 13.50
CA PHE A 613 -30.62 -4.29 13.94
C PHE A 613 -29.68 -5.49 13.86
N LYS A 614 -29.97 -6.51 14.63
CA LYS A 614 -29.28 -7.80 14.65
C LYS A 614 -30.02 -8.79 13.76
N TYR A 615 -29.23 -9.49 12.89
CA TYR A 615 -29.70 -10.62 12.11
C TYR A 615 -28.66 -11.74 12.21
N ASN A 616 -29.00 -12.85 12.86
CA ASN A 616 -28.08 -13.92 13.28
C ASN A 616 -26.88 -13.31 14.03
N ASN A 617 -25.64 -13.57 13.57
CA ASN A 617 -24.41 -13.01 14.15
C ASN A 617 -23.93 -11.74 13.43
N TYR A 618 -24.80 -11.07 12.69
CA TYR A 618 -24.50 -9.80 12.01
C TYR A 618 -25.28 -8.64 12.63
N LEU A 619 -24.67 -7.47 12.60
CA LEU A 619 -25.33 -6.21 12.91
C LEU A 619 -25.30 -5.34 11.66
N LEU A 620 -26.40 -4.70 11.35
CA LEU A 620 -26.57 -3.90 10.14
C LEU A 620 -26.93 -2.47 10.49
N THR A 621 -26.24 -1.52 9.86
CA THR A 621 -26.54 -0.09 10.00
C THR A 621 -26.51 0.61 8.65
N ARG A 622 -27.31 1.69 8.51
CA ARG A 622 -27.40 2.46 7.28
C ARG A 622 -26.20 3.38 7.09
N ILE A 623 -25.84 3.60 5.85
CA ILE A 623 -24.90 4.65 5.45
C ILE A 623 -25.59 6.00 5.67
N LYS A 624 -24.87 6.93 6.29
CA LYS A 624 -25.31 8.29 6.58
C LYS A 624 -24.85 9.27 5.52
N ASN A 625 -23.56 9.18 5.13
CA ASN A 625 -22.95 10.05 4.15
C ASN A 625 -21.83 9.32 3.38
N ILE A 626 -21.63 9.69 2.13
CA ILE A 626 -20.50 9.23 1.29
C ILE A 626 -19.94 10.49 0.63
N THR A 627 -18.65 10.73 0.82
CA THR A 627 -17.93 11.84 0.17
C THR A 627 -16.63 11.33 -0.41
N GLU A 628 -16.16 12.00 -1.45
CA GLU A 628 -14.85 11.77 -2.04
C GLU A 628 -13.88 12.82 -1.50
N GLU A 629 -12.65 12.42 -1.25
CA GLU A 629 -11.55 13.34 -0.91
C GLU A 629 -10.29 12.95 -1.69
N GLU A 630 -9.52 13.95 -2.11
CA GLU A 630 -8.20 13.72 -2.70
C GLU A 630 -7.22 13.32 -1.57
N TYR A 631 -6.48 12.26 -1.81
CA TYR A 631 -5.51 11.73 -0.85
C TYR A 631 -4.17 11.48 -1.54
N SER A 632 -3.09 11.91 -0.88
CA SER A 632 -1.72 11.59 -1.29
C SER A 632 -0.97 11.07 -0.06
N GLY A 633 -0.53 9.83 -0.12
CA GLY A 633 0.15 9.17 0.98
C GLY A 633 0.18 7.65 0.82
N THR A 634 0.60 6.95 1.88
CA THR A 634 0.62 5.48 1.88
C THR A 634 -0.74 4.96 2.34
N LEU A 635 -1.31 4.02 1.60
CA LEU A 635 -2.49 3.24 1.97
C LEU A 635 -2.07 1.80 2.32
N TYR A 636 -2.92 1.10 3.03
CA TYR A 636 -2.63 -0.23 3.57
C TYR A 636 -3.69 -1.25 3.18
N ASP A 637 -3.27 -2.50 3.00
CA ASP A 637 -4.14 -3.65 2.93
C ASP A 637 -3.50 -4.85 3.63
N LEU A 638 -4.31 -5.87 3.97
CA LEU A 638 -3.85 -7.06 4.66
C LEU A 638 -4.13 -8.31 3.84
N GLN A 639 -3.12 -9.13 3.65
CA GLN A 639 -3.30 -10.45 3.06
C GLN A 639 -3.55 -11.48 4.16
N MET A 640 -4.71 -12.13 4.07
CA MET A 640 -5.12 -13.17 5.00
C MET A 640 -4.66 -14.56 4.53
N LYS A 641 -4.44 -15.48 5.47
CA LYS A 641 -3.91 -16.81 5.17
C LYS A 641 -4.91 -17.74 4.48
N LYS A 642 -6.18 -17.68 4.86
CA LYS A 642 -7.24 -18.60 4.37
C LYS A 642 -8.38 -17.85 3.70
N GLU A 643 -9.01 -16.95 4.44
CA GLU A 643 -10.14 -16.16 3.97
C GLU A 643 -9.64 -14.86 3.34
N HIS A 644 -10.25 -14.46 2.25
CA HIS A 644 -9.86 -13.24 1.54
C HIS A 644 -10.66 -12.01 2.03
N ASN A 645 -10.85 -11.90 3.35
CA ASN A 645 -11.61 -10.80 3.96
C ASN A 645 -11.21 -10.60 5.42
N TYR A 646 -11.41 -9.37 5.91
CA TYR A 646 -11.15 -9.05 7.32
C TYR A 646 -12.08 -7.94 7.83
N MET A 647 -12.20 -7.88 9.16
CA MET A 647 -13.11 -6.98 9.85
C MET A 647 -12.39 -5.71 10.31
N LEU A 648 -12.87 -4.58 9.83
CA LEU A 648 -12.54 -3.24 10.32
C LEU A 648 -13.49 -2.83 11.46
N HIS A 649 -13.14 -1.75 12.15
CA HIS A 649 -14.00 -1.15 13.16
C HIS A 649 -15.35 -0.61 12.61
N ASN A 650 -15.43 -0.39 11.31
CA ASN A 650 -16.63 0.17 10.62
C ASN A 650 -17.13 -0.70 9.45
N GLY A 651 -16.86 -1.99 9.44
CA GLY A 651 -17.36 -2.88 8.39
C GLY A 651 -16.46 -4.06 8.11
N ILE A 652 -16.76 -4.79 7.05
CA ILE A 652 -15.99 -5.95 6.59
C ILE A 652 -15.57 -5.68 5.16
N VAL A 653 -14.29 -5.88 4.87
CA VAL A 653 -13.69 -5.63 3.57
C VAL A 653 -13.04 -6.90 3.01
N HIS A 654 -12.92 -6.95 1.69
CA HIS A 654 -12.15 -7.97 1.00
C HIS A 654 -10.68 -7.59 1.01
N ASN A 655 -9.75 -8.53 1.07
CA ASN A 655 -8.34 -8.21 0.93
C ASN A 655 -7.93 -8.15 -0.55
N GLY A 656 -7.08 -7.20 -0.90
CA GLY A 656 -6.37 -7.14 -2.18
C GLY A 656 -5.11 -8.01 -2.20
N GLY A 657 -4.36 -8.02 -3.26
CA GLY A 657 -3.16 -8.83 -3.40
C GLY A 657 -2.02 -8.15 -4.16
N GLY A 658 -0.78 -8.26 -3.68
CA GLY A 658 0.43 -7.95 -4.42
C GLY A 658 1.29 -6.81 -3.83
N LYS A 659 2.62 -6.97 -3.92
CA LYS A 659 3.61 -5.97 -3.48
C LYS A 659 3.77 -4.81 -4.46
N ARG A 660 3.30 -4.94 -5.70
CA ARG A 660 3.40 -3.96 -6.78
C ARG A 660 2.44 -4.33 -7.90
N ASN A 661 1.80 -3.34 -8.49
CA ASN A 661 0.83 -3.55 -9.57
C ASN A 661 1.53 -3.96 -10.87
N GLY A 662 1.00 -4.97 -11.54
CA GLY A 662 1.32 -5.24 -12.92
C GLY A 662 0.65 -4.21 -13.83
N SER A 663 1.26 -3.89 -14.97
CA SER A 663 0.67 -3.00 -15.96
C SER A 663 0.38 -3.77 -17.25
N PHE A 664 -0.82 -3.53 -17.83
CA PHE A 664 -1.26 -4.15 -19.08
C PHE A 664 -1.20 -3.14 -20.22
N ALA A 665 -0.27 -3.37 -21.16
CA ALA A 665 -0.22 -2.62 -22.41
C ALA A 665 -0.94 -3.43 -23.51
N ILE A 666 -2.03 -2.88 -24.02
CA ILE A 666 -2.89 -3.51 -25.03
C ILE A 666 -2.55 -2.99 -26.42
N TYR A 667 -2.25 -3.91 -27.34
CA TYR A 667 -1.82 -3.60 -28.69
C TYR A 667 -2.87 -3.95 -29.73
N LEU A 668 -3.19 -2.99 -30.61
CA LEU A 668 -4.09 -3.18 -31.74
C LEU A 668 -3.47 -2.63 -33.02
N GLU A 669 -3.70 -3.31 -34.16
CA GLU A 669 -3.28 -2.83 -35.48
C GLU A 669 -4.38 -1.92 -36.09
N PRO A 670 -4.02 -0.84 -36.84
CA PRO A 670 -4.97 0.12 -37.41
C PRO A 670 -5.97 -0.44 -38.43
N TRP A 671 -5.73 -1.62 -38.99
CA TRP A 671 -6.64 -2.26 -39.92
C TRP A 671 -7.83 -2.97 -39.24
N HIS A 672 -7.82 -3.10 -37.91
CA HIS A 672 -8.93 -3.72 -37.19
C HIS A 672 -10.18 -2.81 -37.22
N PRO A 673 -11.39 -3.34 -37.44
CA PRO A 673 -12.59 -2.53 -37.56
C PRO A 673 -12.96 -1.74 -36.29
N ASP A 674 -12.63 -2.27 -35.11
CA ASP A 674 -12.93 -1.64 -33.83
C ASP A 674 -11.86 -0.61 -33.40
N ILE A 675 -10.96 -0.19 -34.30
CA ILE A 675 -9.90 0.76 -34.02
C ILE A 675 -10.44 2.11 -33.51
N GLU A 676 -11.55 2.59 -34.05
CA GLU A 676 -12.14 3.86 -33.64
C GLU A 676 -12.66 3.76 -32.20
N ASP A 677 -13.33 2.66 -31.83
CA ASP A 677 -13.77 2.39 -30.45
C ASP A 677 -12.56 2.26 -29.49
N PHE A 678 -11.46 1.62 -29.93
CA PHE A 678 -10.22 1.49 -29.17
C PHE A 678 -9.59 2.86 -28.83
N LEU A 679 -9.61 3.82 -29.75
CA LEU A 679 -9.10 5.18 -29.54
C LEU A 679 -9.95 5.99 -28.52
N GLU A 680 -11.21 5.63 -28.34
CA GLU A 680 -12.12 6.31 -27.42
C GLU A 680 -12.02 5.79 -25.97
N MET A 681 -11.40 4.63 -25.72
CA MET A 681 -11.49 3.93 -24.44
C MET A 681 -10.86 4.67 -23.24
N ARG A 682 -9.93 5.59 -23.45
CA ARG A 682 -9.29 6.39 -22.39
C ARG A 682 -9.77 7.85 -22.34
N LYS A 683 -10.49 8.31 -23.33
CA LYS A 683 -10.93 9.71 -23.36
C LYS A 683 -11.75 10.09 -22.13
N ASN A 684 -11.63 11.34 -21.68
CA ASN A 684 -12.26 11.85 -20.48
C ASN A 684 -13.75 12.14 -20.62
N HIS A 685 -14.29 12.06 -21.83
CA HIS A 685 -15.71 12.30 -22.15
C HIS A 685 -16.33 11.09 -22.85
N GLY A 686 -17.66 11.04 -22.92
CA GLY A 686 -18.44 9.98 -23.56
C GLY A 686 -19.00 8.96 -22.56
N ASP A 687 -19.57 7.87 -23.08
CA ASP A 687 -20.23 6.84 -22.28
C ASP A 687 -19.21 6.02 -21.47
N GLU A 688 -19.36 6.02 -20.14
CA GLU A 688 -18.48 5.25 -19.23
C GLU A 688 -18.53 3.74 -19.47
N GLU A 689 -19.63 3.21 -20.00
CA GLU A 689 -19.76 1.81 -20.37
C GLU A 689 -18.81 1.39 -21.50
N LEU A 690 -18.28 2.36 -22.24
CA LEU A 690 -17.32 2.15 -23.32
C LEU A 690 -15.87 2.46 -22.91
N LYS A 691 -15.59 2.66 -21.61
CA LYS A 691 -14.27 3.04 -21.11
C LYS A 691 -13.56 1.89 -20.40
N ALA A 692 -12.21 1.90 -20.49
CA ALA A 692 -11.31 1.02 -19.75
C ALA A 692 -9.97 1.77 -19.53
N ARG A 693 -9.96 2.73 -18.57
CA ARG A 693 -8.92 3.74 -18.45
C ARG A 693 -7.61 3.26 -17.81
N ASP A 694 -7.62 2.15 -17.06
CA ASP A 694 -6.43 1.65 -16.34
C ASP A 694 -5.54 0.78 -17.22
N LEU A 695 -5.98 0.47 -18.43
CA LEU A 695 -5.16 -0.19 -19.44
C LEU A 695 -4.33 0.83 -20.22
N PHE A 696 -3.13 0.44 -20.60
CA PHE A 696 -2.28 1.23 -21.49
C PHE A 696 -2.51 0.79 -22.93
N TYR A 697 -2.82 1.74 -23.79
CA TYR A 697 -3.16 1.47 -25.20
C TYR A 697 -1.99 1.78 -26.11
N ALA A 698 -1.73 0.88 -27.07
CA ALA A 698 -0.66 1.01 -28.06
C ALA A 698 -1.12 0.56 -29.44
N LEU A 699 -0.60 1.19 -30.46
CA LEU A 699 -0.82 0.82 -31.87
C LEU A 699 0.40 0.13 -32.43
N TRP A 700 0.16 -0.96 -33.16
CA TRP A 700 1.13 -1.75 -33.87
C TRP A 700 1.02 -1.45 -35.36
N ILE A 701 1.80 -0.48 -35.87
CA ILE A 701 1.61 0.18 -37.16
C ILE A 701 2.53 -0.41 -38.22
N SER A 702 1.95 -0.81 -39.38
CA SER A 702 2.73 -1.22 -40.54
C SER A 702 3.28 -0.03 -41.35
N ASP A 703 4.39 -0.23 -42.07
CA ASP A 703 4.96 0.76 -42.99
C ASP A 703 3.91 1.16 -44.05
N LEU A 704 3.11 0.23 -44.57
CA LEU A 704 2.04 0.47 -45.54
C LEU A 704 1.02 1.52 -45.04
N PHE A 705 0.64 1.45 -43.78
CA PHE A 705 -0.30 2.46 -43.22
C PHE A 705 0.31 3.85 -43.29
N MET A 706 1.58 4.01 -42.89
CA MET A 706 2.29 5.27 -42.90
C MET A 706 2.49 5.82 -44.32
N GLU A 707 2.78 4.94 -45.30
CA GLU A 707 2.82 5.29 -46.70
C GLU A 707 1.49 5.84 -47.19
N ARG A 708 0.38 5.19 -46.85
CA ARG A 708 -0.96 5.63 -47.22
C ARG A 708 -1.36 6.93 -46.51
N VAL A 709 -0.93 7.15 -45.27
CA VAL A 709 -1.08 8.44 -44.56
C VAL A 709 -0.33 9.54 -45.30
N LYS A 710 0.94 9.31 -45.69
CA LYS A 710 1.76 10.25 -46.41
C LYS A 710 1.13 10.62 -47.76
N ASN A 711 0.63 9.64 -48.48
CA ASN A 711 0.06 9.83 -49.81
C ASN A 711 -1.42 10.27 -49.82
N ASN A 712 -2.05 10.27 -48.63
CA ASN A 712 -3.49 10.54 -48.46
C ASN A 712 -4.37 9.51 -49.16
N ASP A 713 -3.98 8.24 -49.14
CA ASP A 713 -4.68 7.12 -49.78
C ASP A 713 -5.78 6.54 -48.86
N LYS A 714 -6.54 5.59 -49.44
CA LYS A 714 -7.59 4.86 -48.72
C LYS A 714 -6.97 3.81 -47.79
N TRP A 715 -7.62 3.58 -46.65
CA TRP A 715 -7.31 2.53 -45.70
C TRP A 715 -8.51 1.65 -45.41
N SER A 716 -8.34 0.36 -45.51
CA SER A 716 -9.42 -0.62 -45.40
C SER A 716 -9.39 -1.33 -44.05
N TYR A 717 -10.55 -1.46 -43.40
CA TYR A 717 -10.71 -2.24 -42.15
C TYR A 717 -11.11 -3.67 -42.48
N PHE A 718 -10.44 -4.61 -41.84
CA PHE A 718 -10.67 -6.05 -42.03
C PHE A 718 -10.95 -6.74 -40.71
N CYS A 719 -11.99 -7.59 -40.66
CA CYS A 719 -12.22 -8.43 -39.51
C CYS A 719 -11.24 -9.63 -39.52
N PRO A 720 -10.51 -9.89 -38.44
CA PRO A 720 -9.52 -10.98 -38.41
C PRO A 720 -10.16 -12.37 -38.62
N ASN A 721 -11.41 -12.55 -38.26
CA ASN A 721 -12.15 -13.80 -38.49
C ASN A 721 -12.44 -14.04 -39.98
N GLU A 722 -12.59 -12.98 -40.77
CA GLU A 722 -12.88 -13.04 -42.21
C GLU A 722 -11.62 -12.91 -43.06
N CYS A 723 -10.59 -12.25 -42.53
CA CYS A 723 -9.31 -11.96 -43.17
C CYS A 723 -8.16 -12.37 -42.25
N PRO A 724 -7.92 -13.67 -42.07
CA PRO A 724 -6.85 -14.17 -41.18
C PRO A 724 -5.45 -13.78 -41.69
N MET A 725 -4.42 -14.03 -40.86
CA MET A 725 -3.00 -13.85 -41.15
C MET A 725 -2.44 -12.43 -41.17
N LEU A 726 -3.23 -11.35 -41.26
CA LEU A 726 -2.70 -9.99 -41.31
C LEU A 726 -1.83 -9.63 -40.07
N SER A 727 -2.17 -10.17 -38.90
CA SER A 727 -1.36 -10.01 -37.68
C SER A 727 -0.05 -10.80 -37.70
N ASP A 728 0.03 -11.87 -38.50
CA ASP A 728 1.18 -12.78 -38.56
C ASP A 728 2.24 -12.36 -39.58
N LEU A 729 1.90 -11.47 -40.49
CA LEU A 729 2.73 -11.01 -41.58
C LEU A 729 3.28 -9.58 -41.31
N TYR A 730 4.45 -9.29 -41.88
CA TYR A 730 5.05 -7.94 -41.86
C TYR A 730 5.82 -7.68 -43.17
N GLY A 731 6.12 -6.40 -43.45
CA GLY A 731 6.83 -6.00 -44.66
C GLY A 731 6.02 -6.32 -45.93
N ASP A 732 6.71 -6.73 -46.98
CA ASP A 732 6.11 -6.99 -48.30
C ASP A 732 5.05 -8.11 -48.30
N ASP A 733 5.15 -9.08 -47.40
CA ASP A 733 4.15 -10.15 -47.30
C ASP A 733 2.87 -9.65 -46.68
N PHE A 734 2.95 -8.72 -45.72
CA PHE A 734 1.78 -8.02 -45.19
C PHE A 734 1.12 -7.18 -46.29
N VAL A 735 1.89 -6.42 -47.07
CA VAL A 735 1.37 -5.59 -48.18
C VAL A 735 0.61 -6.44 -49.19
N LYS A 736 1.22 -7.51 -49.66
CA LYS A 736 0.58 -8.43 -50.64
C LYS A 736 -0.74 -8.98 -50.14
N GLN A 737 -0.77 -9.42 -48.85
CA GLN A 737 -1.96 -10.03 -48.26
C GLN A 737 -3.06 -8.98 -48.00
N TYR A 738 -2.68 -7.79 -47.56
CA TYR A 738 -3.59 -6.68 -47.32
C TYR A 738 -4.25 -6.22 -48.63
N GLU A 739 -3.48 -5.97 -49.68
CA GLU A 739 -4.00 -5.59 -51.02
C GLU A 739 -4.80 -6.70 -51.68
N TYR A 740 -4.45 -7.97 -51.44
CA TYR A 740 -5.28 -9.09 -51.88
C TYR A 740 -6.68 -9.03 -51.27
N TYR A 741 -6.80 -8.76 -49.96
CA TYR A 741 -8.11 -8.62 -49.32
C TYR A 741 -8.88 -7.40 -49.82
N GLU A 742 -8.22 -6.30 -50.12
CA GLU A 742 -8.88 -5.15 -50.81
C GLU A 742 -9.41 -5.56 -52.18
N LYS A 743 -8.60 -6.21 -52.98
CA LYS A 743 -8.95 -6.63 -54.33
C LYS A 743 -10.16 -7.56 -54.38
N ILE A 744 -10.29 -8.48 -53.41
CA ILE A 744 -11.43 -9.39 -53.33
C ILE A 744 -12.64 -8.79 -52.57
N GLY A 745 -12.59 -7.52 -52.18
CA GLY A 745 -13.71 -6.79 -51.61
C GLY A 745 -14.07 -7.22 -50.18
N LYS A 746 -13.10 -7.65 -49.35
CA LYS A 746 -13.31 -8.09 -47.99
C LYS A 746 -13.32 -6.96 -46.95
N ALA A 747 -13.10 -5.72 -47.35
CA ALA A 747 -13.11 -4.58 -46.48
C ALA A 747 -14.51 -4.35 -45.86
N ARG A 748 -14.62 -4.26 -44.55
CA ARG A 748 -15.83 -3.90 -43.83
C ARG A 748 -16.13 -2.41 -43.92
N LYS A 749 -15.08 -1.60 -43.88
CA LYS A 749 -15.15 -0.13 -44.02
C LYS A 749 -13.89 0.35 -44.70
N VAL A 750 -14.02 1.39 -45.52
CA VAL A 750 -12.89 2.06 -46.15
C VAL A 750 -12.90 3.53 -45.72
N VAL A 751 -11.79 4.00 -45.15
CA VAL A 751 -11.61 5.35 -44.69
C VAL A 751 -10.41 6.00 -45.40
N ASN A 752 -10.21 7.29 -45.24
CA ASN A 752 -8.98 7.95 -45.62
C ASN A 752 -7.92 7.70 -44.53
N ALA A 753 -6.73 7.22 -44.90
CA ALA A 753 -5.68 6.89 -43.93
C ALA A 753 -5.27 8.10 -43.08
N ARG A 754 -5.22 9.28 -43.67
CA ARG A 754 -4.88 10.52 -42.98
C ARG A 754 -5.94 10.95 -41.98
N ASP A 755 -7.21 10.71 -42.24
CA ASP A 755 -8.28 11.01 -41.30
C ASP A 755 -8.21 10.11 -40.08
N LEU A 756 -7.87 8.81 -40.25
CA LEU A 756 -7.62 7.92 -39.13
C LEU A 756 -6.36 8.35 -38.34
N TRP A 757 -5.31 8.79 -39.04
CA TRP A 757 -4.11 9.30 -38.39
C TRP A 757 -4.38 10.50 -37.51
N PHE A 758 -5.20 11.48 -37.96
CA PHE A 758 -5.60 12.59 -37.11
C PHE A 758 -6.42 12.15 -35.90
N LYS A 759 -7.31 11.16 -36.02
CA LYS A 759 -8.03 10.62 -34.86
C LYS A 759 -7.06 9.97 -33.84
N ILE A 760 -6.00 9.33 -34.30
CA ILE A 760 -4.94 8.78 -33.44
C ILE A 760 -4.22 9.91 -32.70
N LEU A 761 -3.82 10.97 -33.40
CA LEU A 761 -3.17 12.13 -32.80
C LEU A 761 -4.08 12.86 -31.81
N ASP A 762 -5.36 13.03 -32.14
CA ASP A 762 -6.36 13.63 -31.23
C ASP A 762 -6.47 12.82 -29.93
N ALA A 763 -6.52 11.49 -30.02
CA ALA A 763 -6.52 10.62 -28.84
C ALA A 763 -5.23 10.76 -28.01
N GLN A 764 -4.07 10.88 -28.67
CA GLN A 764 -2.79 11.12 -27.98
C GLN A 764 -2.73 12.48 -27.30
N MET A 765 -3.21 13.53 -27.95
CA MET A 765 -3.24 14.87 -27.37
C MET A 765 -4.13 14.94 -26.13
N GLU A 766 -5.26 14.23 -26.13
CA GLU A 766 -6.18 14.22 -25.00
C GLU A 766 -5.72 13.30 -23.84
N THR A 767 -5.14 12.14 -24.14
CA THR A 767 -4.94 11.08 -23.14
C THR A 767 -3.49 10.62 -22.96
N GLY A 768 -2.54 11.10 -23.78
CA GLY A 768 -1.16 10.59 -23.85
C GLY A 768 -1.04 9.19 -24.49
N THR A 769 -2.17 8.61 -24.94
CA THR A 769 -2.23 7.28 -25.57
C THR A 769 -3.08 7.31 -26.84
N PRO A 770 -2.94 6.37 -27.78
CA PRO A 770 -2.09 5.17 -27.75
C PRO A 770 -0.61 5.45 -28.01
N TYR A 771 0.29 4.62 -27.50
CA TYR A 771 1.69 4.57 -27.92
C TYR A 771 1.77 4.09 -29.36
N ILE A 772 2.77 4.57 -30.13
CA ILE A 772 2.95 4.20 -31.53
C ILE A 772 4.22 3.40 -31.69
N LEU A 773 4.09 2.17 -32.21
CA LEU A 773 5.18 1.28 -32.53
C LEU A 773 5.08 0.77 -33.97
N TYR A 774 6.22 0.62 -34.62
CA TYR A 774 6.32 0.26 -36.03
C TYR A 774 6.62 -1.23 -36.21
N LYS A 775 5.58 -1.97 -36.59
CA LYS A 775 5.54 -3.43 -36.80
C LYS A 775 6.71 -3.94 -37.64
N ASP A 776 6.91 -3.33 -38.80
CA ASP A 776 7.87 -3.81 -39.81
C ASP A 776 9.31 -3.59 -39.33
N SER A 777 9.59 -2.43 -38.75
CA SER A 777 10.92 -2.12 -38.20
C SER A 777 11.30 -3.01 -37.05
N VAL A 778 10.36 -3.26 -36.10
CA VAL A 778 10.58 -4.16 -34.96
C VAL A 778 10.89 -5.56 -35.46
N ASN A 779 10.06 -6.12 -36.37
CA ASN A 779 10.25 -7.47 -36.86
C ASN A 779 11.50 -7.63 -37.74
N LYS A 780 11.85 -6.62 -38.53
CA LYS A 780 13.11 -6.60 -39.34
C LYS A 780 14.34 -6.63 -38.44
N LYS A 781 14.32 -5.94 -37.27
CA LYS A 781 15.47 -5.84 -36.33
C LYS A 781 15.48 -6.92 -35.25
N SER A 782 14.43 -7.70 -35.10
CA SER A 782 14.34 -8.72 -34.07
C SER A 782 15.42 -9.79 -34.19
N ASN A 783 16.05 -10.14 -33.06
CA ASN A 783 16.98 -11.28 -32.98
C ASN A 783 16.25 -12.63 -32.90
N GLN A 784 14.92 -12.65 -32.81
CA GLN A 784 14.08 -13.84 -32.63
C GLN A 784 13.20 -14.15 -33.85
N LYS A 785 13.60 -13.72 -35.06
CA LYS A 785 12.85 -13.94 -36.31
C LYS A 785 12.53 -15.42 -36.58
N ASN A 786 13.41 -16.31 -36.13
CA ASN A 786 13.24 -17.75 -36.25
C ASN A 786 12.12 -18.33 -35.40
N LEU A 787 11.62 -17.59 -34.41
CA LEU A 787 10.51 -18.02 -33.54
C LEU A 787 9.14 -17.56 -34.03
N GLY A 788 9.10 -16.48 -34.84
CA GLY A 788 7.85 -15.94 -35.38
C GLY A 788 7.80 -14.41 -35.40
N THR A 789 6.62 -13.86 -35.66
CA THR A 789 6.37 -12.41 -35.75
C THR A 789 6.05 -11.85 -34.37
N ILE A 790 6.78 -10.79 -33.99
CA ILE A 790 6.48 -10.00 -32.78
C ILE A 790 5.25 -9.14 -33.05
N LYS A 791 4.28 -9.15 -32.13
CA LYS A 791 2.96 -8.48 -32.26
C LYS A 791 2.66 -7.47 -31.19
N SER A 792 3.55 -7.31 -30.20
CA SER A 792 3.45 -6.36 -29.08
C SER A 792 4.82 -6.02 -28.53
N SER A 793 4.91 -5.02 -27.66
CA SER A 793 6.17 -4.62 -27.01
C SER A 793 5.91 -4.05 -25.62
N ASN A 794 6.98 -3.62 -24.92
CA ASN A 794 6.95 -2.92 -23.65
C ASN A 794 7.89 -1.69 -23.72
N LEU A 795 7.53 -0.54 -23.15
CA LEU A 795 8.22 0.74 -23.37
C LEU A 795 8.53 1.48 -22.06
N CYS A 796 9.71 2.19 -22.01
CA CYS A 796 10.13 2.97 -20.85
C CYS A 796 11.07 4.14 -21.20
N VAL A 797 11.05 5.24 -20.36
CA VAL A 797 12.01 6.35 -20.33
C VAL A 797 12.63 6.49 -18.95
N ALA A 798 13.81 7.16 -18.83
CA ALA A 798 14.50 7.34 -17.56
C ALA A 798 13.75 8.31 -16.63
N PRO A 799 13.72 8.05 -15.33
CA PRO A 799 12.99 8.87 -14.36
C PRO A 799 13.61 10.27 -14.16
N GLU A 800 14.90 10.44 -14.40
CA GLU A 800 15.64 11.69 -14.25
C GLU A 800 15.56 12.61 -15.48
N THR A 801 14.81 12.21 -16.52
CA THR A 801 14.62 13.04 -17.72
C THR A 801 13.94 14.35 -17.33
N LEU A 802 14.60 15.47 -17.66
CA LEU A 802 14.07 16.81 -17.42
C LEU A 802 13.04 17.17 -18.49
N VAL A 803 11.87 17.62 -18.03
CA VAL A 803 10.80 18.13 -18.88
C VAL A 803 10.67 19.62 -18.66
N LEU A 804 10.65 20.41 -19.76
CA LEU A 804 10.43 21.84 -19.68
C LEU A 804 8.94 22.11 -19.39
N THR A 805 8.67 22.62 -18.20
CA THR A 805 7.34 23.00 -17.75
C THR A 805 7.24 24.52 -17.62
N ASP A 806 6.02 25.04 -17.47
CA ASP A 806 5.78 26.47 -17.16
C ASP A 806 6.42 26.95 -15.84
N LYS A 807 6.91 25.98 -15.01
CA LYS A 807 7.66 26.24 -13.75
C LYS A 807 9.15 26.01 -13.88
N GLY A 808 9.66 25.81 -15.11
CA GLY A 808 11.08 25.50 -15.39
C GLY A 808 11.30 24.03 -15.71
N HIS A 809 12.58 23.63 -15.78
CA HIS A 809 12.95 22.23 -16.02
C HIS A 809 12.78 21.42 -14.73
N ILE A 810 11.94 20.40 -14.80
CA ILE A 810 11.61 19.50 -13.69
C ILE A 810 11.82 18.05 -14.14
N GLU A 811 12.43 17.23 -13.29
CA GLU A 811 12.60 15.80 -13.57
C GLU A 811 11.24 15.11 -13.78
N ILE A 812 11.11 14.35 -14.87
CA ILE A 812 9.87 13.69 -15.25
C ILE A 812 9.35 12.76 -14.14
N GLN A 813 10.23 12.13 -13.37
CA GLN A 813 9.84 11.29 -12.22
C GLN A 813 9.13 12.06 -11.12
N SER A 814 9.50 13.33 -10.90
CA SER A 814 8.87 14.18 -9.88
C SER A 814 7.51 14.73 -10.31
N LEU A 815 7.17 14.59 -11.59
CA LEU A 815 5.94 15.03 -12.22
C LEU A 815 4.94 13.88 -12.46
N VAL A 816 5.31 12.67 -12.09
CA VAL A 816 4.44 11.48 -12.26
C VAL A 816 3.11 11.71 -11.56
N ASN A 817 2.01 11.44 -12.28
CA ASN A 817 0.63 11.65 -11.88
C ASN A 817 0.23 13.12 -11.64
N GLN A 818 1.04 14.09 -12.12
CA GLN A 818 0.69 15.51 -12.05
C GLN A 818 0.29 16.02 -13.42
N ASN A 819 -0.71 16.91 -13.44
CA ASN A 819 -1.03 17.72 -14.61
C ASN A 819 -0.07 18.91 -14.65
N VAL A 820 0.78 18.97 -15.67
CA VAL A 820 1.77 20.02 -15.84
C VAL A 820 1.69 20.60 -17.23
N ASN A 821 1.98 21.90 -17.35
CA ASN A 821 2.10 22.54 -18.64
C ASN A 821 3.51 22.32 -19.16
N VAL A 822 3.64 21.56 -20.24
CA VAL A 822 4.90 21.22 -20.89
C VAL A 822 5.02 21.98 -22.20
N TRP A 823 6.22 22.48 -22.52
CA TRP A 823 6.49 23.13 -23.79
C TRP A 823 6.56 22.10 -24.93
N ASN A 824 5.67 22.21 -25.91
CA ASN A 824 5.58 21.27 -27.03
C ASN A 824 6.40 21.68 -28.27
N GLY A 825 7.12 22.81 -28.18
CA GLY A 825 7.89 23.42 -29.27
C GLY A 825 7.22 24.67 -29.84
N GLU A 826 5.91 24.86 -29.62
CA GLU A 826 5.15 26.02 -30.11
C GLU A 826 4.37 26.72 -28.99
N GLU A 827 3.75 25.98 -28.08
CA GLU A 827 2.95 26.48 -26.97
C GLU A 827 3.01 25.60 -25.72
N TRP A 828 2.50 26.11 -24.62
CA TRP A 828 2.36 25.34 -23.37
C TRP A 828 1.14 24.42 -23.45
N SER A 829 1.37 23.09 -23.36
CA SER A 829 0.31 22.09 -23.36
C SER A 829 0.22 21.41 -22.00
N THR A 830 -0.99 21.31 -21.44
CA THR A 830 -1.20 20.59 -20.18
C THR A 830 -1.18 19.09 -20.43
N VAL A 831 -0.28 18.39 -19.76
CA VAL A 831 -0.11 16.93 -19.87
C VAL A 831 -0.06 16.30 -18.49
N THR A 832 -0.48 15.04 -18.38
CA THR A 832 -0.28 14.21 -17.20
C THR A 832 0.90 13.30 -17.45
N ILE A 833 1.90 13.34 -16.57
CA ILE A 833 3.12 12.54 -16.71
C ILE A 833 2.97 11.22 -15.94
N ASN A 834 3.13 10.10 -16.64
CA ASN A 834 3.04 8.76 -16.08
C ASN A 834 4.39 8.03 -16.13
N LYS A 835 4.73 7.31 -15.07
CA LYS A 835 5.95 6.48 -15.02
C LYS A 835 5.75 5.24 -15.89
N THR A 836 6.67 5.00 -16.85
CA THR A 836 6.53 3.94 -17.85
C THR A 836 7.57 2.81 -17.71
N GLY A 837 8.58 2.93 -16.84
CA GLY A 837 9.56 1.85 -16.59
C GLY A 837 10.77 2.23 -15.73
N GLU A 838 11.63 1.25 -15.47
CA GLU A 838 12.89 1.37 -14.71
C GLU A 838 14.04 0.64 -15.44
N ASN A 839 15.26 1.18 -15.39
CA ASN A 839 16.54 0.57 -15.85
C ASN A 839 16.63 0.21 -17.35
N GLN A 840 16.76 1.22 -18.21
CA GLN A 840 17.06 1.07 -19.66
C GLN A 840 18.46 1.60 -19.98
N ASP A 841 19.07 1.12 -21.10
CA ASP A 841 20.27 1.72 -21.65
C ASP A 841 19.97 3.16 -22.09
N LEU A 842 20.82 4.08 -21.69
CA LEU A 842 20.67 5.51 -21.94
C LEU A 842 21.92 6.07 -22.57
N ILE A 843 21.75 7.08 -23.41
CA ILE A 843 22.81 7.91 -23.92
C ILE A 843 22.68 9.32 -23.41
N ASP A 844 23.83 9.96 -23.21
CA ASP A 844 23.91 11.34 -22.77
C ASP A 844 24.19 12.24 -24.00
N VAL A 845 23.27 13.16 -24.23
CA VAL A 845 23.42 14.21 -25.25
C VAL A 845 23.82 15.49 -24.52
N TYR A 846 24.98 16.06 -24.91
CA TYR A 846 25.50 17.31 -24.38
C TYR A 846 25.36 18.42 -25.42
N THR A 847 24.91 19.57 -25.02
CA THR A 847 24.81 20.77 -25.83
C THR A 847 25.90 21.78 -25.47
N ASP A 848 26.19 22.71 -26.37
CA ASP A 848 27.27 23.70 -26.20
C ASP A 848 27.04 24.66 -25.02
N ASP A 849 25.78 24.82 -24.57
CA ASP A 849 25.45 25.61 -23.41
C ASP A 849 25.70 24.87 -22.06
N GLY A 850 26.25 23.65 -22.15
CA GLY A 850 26.57 22.81 -21.01
C GLY A 850 25.35 22.00 -20.47
N SER A 851 24.21 22.04 -21.15
CA SER A 851 23.06 21.20 -20.80
C SER A 851 23.35 19.75 -21.17
N LYS A 852 22.78 18.85 -20.36
CA LYS A 852 22.85 17.41 -20.58
C LYS A 852 21.44 16.82 -20.59
N LEU A 853 21.11 16.06 -21.62
CA LEU A 853 19.91 15.24 -21.65
C LEU A 853 20.28 13.76 -21.71
N THR A 854 19.78 13.00 -20.76
CA THR A 854 19.95 11.54 -20.73
C THR A 854 18.67 10.88 -21.24
N CYS A 855 18.72 10.12 -22.30
CA CYS A 855 17.55 9.50 -22.92
C CYS A 855 17.90 8.16 -23.56
N THR A 856 16.87 7.40 -23.96
CA THR A 856 17.08 6.17 -24.73
C THR A 856 17.70 6.49 -26.10
N PRO A 857 18.50 5.58 -26.72
CA PRO A 857 19.15 5.82 -28.01
C PRO A 857 18.21 6.25 -29.13
N TYR A 858 16.96 5.88 -29.06
CA TYR A 858 15.93 6.14 -30.07
C TYR A 858 15.06 7.37 -29.76
N HIS A 859 15.39 8.13 -28.73
CA HIS A 859 14.68 9.37 -28.40
C HIS A 859 14.89 10.40 -29.51
N LYS A 860 13.81 11.03 -29.97
CA LYS A 860 13.84 11.94 -31.11
C LYS A 860 14.17 13.36 -30.70
N PHE A 861 15.18 13.94 -31.38
CA PHE A 861 15.53 15.35 -31.29
C PHE A 861 15.10 16.09 -32.55
N TYR A 862 14.68 17.30 -32.37
CA TYR A 862 14.48 18.22 -33.49
C TYR A 862 15.74 19.06 -33.64
N ILE A 863 16.42 18.94 -34.78
CA ILE A 863 17.60 19.70 -35.10
C ILE A 863 17.36 20.60 -36.30
N GLN A 864 18.05 21.75 -36.32
CA GLN A 864 18.05 22.61 -37.48
C GLN A 864 19.01 22.01 -38.53
N SER A 865 18.49 21.75 -39.72
CA SER A 865 19.32 21.21 -40.81
C SER A 865 20.49 22.16 -41.14
N THR A 866 21.69 21.59 -41.21
CA THR A 866 22.90 22.32 -41.59
C THR A 866 22.88 22.90 -43.01
N TYR A 867 21.94 22.43 -43.84
CA TYR A 867 21.83 22.83 -45.27
C TYR A 867 20.72 23.86 -45.55
N SER A 868 19.81 24.13 -44.56
CA SER A 868 18.72 25.09 -44.73
C SER A 868 18.32 25.70 -43.41
N LEU A 869 18.39 27.00 -43.27
CA LEU A 869 18.01 27.76 -42.07
C LEU A 869 16.53 27.67 -41.72
N ASN A 870 15.71 27.09 -42.60
CA ASN A 870 14.24 27.02 -42.43
C ASN A 870 13.70 25.56 -42.35
N SER A 871 14.54 24.54 -42.29
CA SER A 871 14.12 23.16 -42.19
C SER A 871 14.56 22.56 -40.86
N ILE A 872 13.58 22.04 -40.13
CA ILE A 872 13.77 21.28 -38.89
C ILE A 872 13.72 19.80 -39.25
N GLU A 873 14.77 19.05 -38.88
CA GLU A 873 14.84 17.62 -39.07
C GLU A 873 14.71 16.89 -37.73
N LYS A 874 14.14 15.69 -37.75
CA LYS A 874 13.93 14.85 -36.58
C LYS A 874 14.91 13.69 -36.61
N VAL A 875 15.83 13.66 -35.65
CA VAL A 875 16.96 12.72 -35.60
C VAL A 875 16.92 11.93 -34.29
N ASP A 876 17.30 10.66 -34.34
CA ASP A 876 17.45 9.84 -33.15
C ASP A 876 18.66 10.28 -32.31
N ALA A 877 18.56 10.18 -31.00
CA ALA A 877 19.64 10.56 -30.09
C ALA A 877 20.96 9.90 -30.43
N GLN A 878 20.96 8.64 -30.87
CA GLN A 878 22.15 7.91 -31.30
C GLN A 878 22.74 8.40 -32.63
N ASP A 879 22.00 9.10 -33.45
CA ASP A 879 22.37 9.57 -34.77
C ASP A 879 22.76 11.05 -34.78
N LEU A 880 22.68 11.72 -33.62
CA LEU A 880 23.15 13.09 -33.46
C LEU A 880 24.65 13.21 -33.69
N LYS A 881 25.07 14.25 -34.36
CA LYS A 881 26.47 14.56 -34.65
C LYS A 881 26.91 15.81 -33.93
N PRO A 882 28.22 15.93 -33.60
CA PRO A 882 28.76 17.19 -33.09
C PRO A 882 28.44 18.35 -34.05
N ASN A 883 27.86 19.43 -33.48
CA ASN A 883 27.38 20.66 -34.15
C ASN A 883 26.02 20.58 -34.83
N ASP A 884 25.24 19.53 -34.63
CA ASP A 884 23.77 19.60 -34.85
C ASP A 884 23.15 20.66 -33.95
N ARG A 885 22.26 21.51 -34.50
CA ARG A 885 21.70 22.68 -33.81
C ARG A 885 20.22 22.52 -33.56
#